data_bed0f782060c6342afe5fd840468204e
#
_entry.id   bed0f782060c6342afe5fd840468204e
#
_cell.length_a   1.000
_cell.length_b   1.000
_cell.length_c   1.000
_cell.angle_alpha   90.00
_cell.angle_beta   90.00
_cell.angle_gamma   90.00
#
_symmetry.space_group_name_H-M   'P 1'
#
loop_
_entity.id
_entity.type
_entity.pdbx_description
1 polymer ?
#
loop_
_entity_poly.entity_id
_entity_poly.type
_entity_poly.pdbx_seq_one_letter_code
_entity_poly.pdbx_strand_id
1 'polypeptide(L)'
;LKTKITLLFFIFSIAVFSQDLPPIVKYVPSSYGAGNQNWMISQDQNQFVFFANNEGLLEFNGSYWKLYPSPNETIIRSVKVIGDRIYTGSYMEFGFWKRKSDGLLAYKSLSAAIKSKILDDEQFWNILSYDYWVVFQSLNRIYIYDTQNNSFKIIAPSANIIKAFKTKNAFYYQTNNEGLFEIEGGKSKLISAHPDLKKNRIVNVFEQGDELLILTQGAGFYTLSEKELKKFPTEIDVNFADESVYSCESLSNGGYVIGTVSNGIFIITKEGKKKYHISQKKGLSNNTALSLFEDKEKNLWIGLDNGINCINLNSPIQSYVDDSGVLGTVYTSQLYNGKLYVGTNQGLFYKDYQSNDEFQFISGTKGQVWSLYLYDGTLFCGHDLGTFVVTNGIVKNIFSKSGTWNFVRVPGNKNLLLQGNYYGVSVLEKKNNEWVFRNKIRGFDYSSKYFAITKGFEIYVSHEYKGVFRLETDAKLQEVRRNFAYKNPKKGKNASLVQFNNVIYYANKEGVFKLNNTTKEFYKEPVLSSVFEKDEYTSGKMIVDNSNKIWLFSKNYISYYASNKLINKLKRNSIPIPASLTNSMLGYENITQLSPSTYFFGTTDGYYTMNINELAFENYKVSISNISSNTLNGSVKTNPILEEGRFPHDENNLTFSYTVAEYNKYINVEYQYILEGFQDQWSDWNVRPSVNFKNLPSGDYVFKVKAKLANSNLENTVTYRFTILKPWYATNLAIVIYILLGFLSIRLIHKEYNKYYQRQKEKLIEENNLLLEIKELENEQQLMRLKNEQLSHDVDEINKELAASAMSLHSKNELLAFIQKDLKNNEESDSRSIKTVISTINKNITGKDSWSVFQEAFNKTDKDFLKKMKEAHPSLTANDLRLCAYLRLNLSSKEIAPLLNISVRSVEIKRYRLRKKMDLSHEQGLVEYILTV
;
A
#
# COMPACT_ATOMS: atom_id res chain seq x y z
N LEU A 1 -38.27 34.23 58.36
CA LEU A 1 -37.81 32.84 58.12
C LEU A 1 -37.34 32.75 56.66
N LYS A 2 -36.05 32.85 56.41
CA LYS A 2 -35.45 32.66 55.08
C LYS A 2 -35.04 31.21 54.95
N THR A 3 -35.76 30.43 54.22
CA THR A 3 -35.41 29.06 53.88
C THR A 3 -34.44 29.11 52.70
N LYS A 4 -33.17 28.75 52.91
CA LYS A 4 -32.20 28.53 51.84
C LYS A 4 -32.51 27.17 51.24
N ILE A 5 -32.97 27.15 49.99
CA ILE A 5 -33.01 25.95 49.15
C ILE A 5 -31.60 25.80 48.56
N THR A 6 -30.83 24.83 49.06
CA THR A 6 -29.57 24.42 48.49
C THR A 6 -29.89 23.41 47.40
N LEU A 7 -29.81 23.85 46.14
CA LEU A 7 -29.94 22.98 44.99
C LEU A 7 -28.64 22.13 44.87
N LEU A 8 -28.73 20.88 45.26
CA LEU A 8 -27.65 19.89 45.12
C LEU A 8 -27.66 19.47 43.63
N PHE A 9 -26.82 20.08 42.82
CA PHE A 9 -26.51 19.56 41.50
C PHE A 9 -25.71 18.26 41.69
N PHE A 10 -26.34 17.12 41.55
CA PHE A 10 -25.71 15.86 41.24
C PHE A 10 -25.22 15.96 39.81
N ILE A 11 -23.96 16.33 39.62
CA ILE A 11 -23.27 16.12 38.37
C ILE A 11 -23.05 14.60 38.29
N PHE A 12 -23.94 13.90 37.60
CA PHE A 12 -23.64 12.61 37.06
C PHE A 12 -22.51 12.80 36.03
N SER A 13 -21.29 12.70 36.46
CA SER A 13 -20.19 12.43 35.54
C SER A 13 -20.49 11.10 34.87
N ILE A 14 -20.99 11.16 33.65
CA ILE A 14 -21.03 9.99 32.77
C ILE A 14 -19.55 9.65 32.56
N ALA A 15 -19.07 8.65 33.29
CA ALA A 15 -17.74 8.10 33.08
C ALA A 15 -17.74 7.48 31.67
N VAL A 16 -17.23 8.21 30.71
CA VAL A 16 -16.99 7.67 29.37
C VAL A 16 -15.75 6.81 29.48
N PHE A 17 -15.95 5.52 29.65
CA PHE A 17 -14.85 4.56 29.70
C PHE A 17 -14.13 4.54 28.34
N SER A 18 -12.90 4.98 28.34
CA SER A 18 -12.00 4.92 27.19
C SER A 18 -11.33 3.56 27.16
N GLN A 19 -11.61 2.76 26.16
CA GLN A 19 -11.13 1.40 26.01
C GLN A 19 -10.23 1.29 24.78
N ASP A 20 -9.10 0.58 24.92
CA ASP A 20 -8.27 0.21 23.77
C ASP A 20 -9.07 -0.75 22.88
N LEU A 21 -9.14 -0.45 21.59
CA LEU A 21 -9.98 -1.18 20.65
C LEU A 21 -9.14 -1.92 19.61
N PRO A 22 -9.59 -3.08 19.13
CA PRO A 22 -8.99 -3.70 17.96
C PRO A 22 -9.12 -2.80 16.74
N PRO A 23 -8.22 -2.90 15.75
CA PRO A 23 -8.25 -2.07 14.55
C PRO A 23 -9.57 -2.21 13.79
N ILE A 24 -10.11 -1.09 13.34
CA ILE A 24 -11.35 -1.00 12.59
C ILE A 24 -11.05 -0.53 11.18
N VAL A 25 -11.33 -1.37 10.20
CA VAL A 25 -11.25 -1.01 8.79
C VAL A 25 -12.61 -0.50 8.34
N LYS A 26 -12.63 0.70 7.76
CA LYS A 26 -13.84 1.37 7.28
C LYS A 26 -13.93 1.33 5.76
N TYR A 27 -15.07 0.89 5.25
CA TYR A 27 -15.39 0.94 3.84
C TYR A 27 -16.63 1.84 3.65
N VAL A 28 -16.42 2.97 3.01
CA VAL A 28 -17.49 3.94 2.71
C VAL A 28 -18.13 3.64 1.35
N PRO A 29 -19.40 4.04 1.11
CA PRO A 29 -20.09 3.79 -0.15
C PRO A 29 -19.30 4.17 -1.41
N SER A 30 -18.57 5.28 -1.37
CA SER A 30 -17.71 5.70 -2.48
C SER A 30 -16.53 4.77 -2.77
N SER A 31 -16.08 3.99 -1.77
CA SER A 31 -14.97 3.04 -1.95
C SER A 31 -15.44 1.70 -2.50
N TYR A 32 -16.68 1.27 -2.23
CA TYR A 32 -17.22 0.03 -2.75
C TYR A 32 -18.21 0.21 -3.91
N GLY A 33 -18.57 1.46 -4.25
CA GLY A 33 -19.36 1.79 -5.44
C GLY A 33 -20.78 1.21 -5.44
N ALA A 34 -21.45 1.20 -4.26
CA ALA A 34 -22.79 0.68 -4.08
C ALA A 34 -23.57 1.48 -3.03
N GLY A 35 -24.83 1.11 -2.78
CA GLY A 35 -25.71 1.79 -1.83
C GLY A 35 -25.24 1.74 -0.38
N ASN A 36 -25.78 2.61 0.45
CA ASN A 36 -25.30 2.82 1.82
C ASN A 36 -25.55 1.62 2.74
N GLN A 37 -26.73 0.99 2.63
CA GLN A 37 -27.21 -0.02 3.59
C GLN A 37 -26.78 -1.43 3.21
N ASN A 38 -26.33 -2.18 4.21
CA ASN A 38 -25.86 -3.56 4.05
C ASN A 38 -26.60 -4.49 5.03
N TRP A 39 -27.55 -5.24 4.51
CA TRP A 39 -28.60 -5.92 5.26
C TRP A 39 -28.22 -7.30 5.79
N MET A 40 -27.37 -8.01 5.06
CA MET A 40 -26.90 -9.36 5.45
C MET A 40 -25.55 -9.62 4.84
N ILE A 41 -24.72 -10.44 5.50
CA ILE A 41 -23.32 -10.72 5.11
C ILE A 41 -23.13 -12.24 5.07
N SER A 42 -22.35 -12.71 4.10
CA SER A 42 -21.96 -14.12 4.02
C SER A 42 -20.60 -14.26 3.36
N GLN A 43 -19.91 -15.40 3.54
CA GLN A 43 -18.58 -15.65 2.99
C GLN A 43 -18.54 -16.97 2.25
N ASP A 44 -17.79 -17.06 1.13
CA ASP A 44 -17.59 -18.30 0.38
C ASP A 44 -16.37 -19.11 0.85
N GLN A 45 -16.09 -20.21 0.14
CA GLN A 45 -14.94 -21.05 0.43
C GLN A 45 -13.59 -20.42 0.07
N ASN A 46 -13.60 -19.50 -0.87
CA ASN A 46 -12.43 -18.72 -1.27
C ASN A 46 -12.21 -17.49 -0.36
N GLN A 47 -12.97 -17.41 0.73
CA GLN A 47 -12.97 -16.31 1.69
C GLN A 47 -13.53 -14.98 1.13
N PHE A 48 -14.13 -14.95 -0.05
CA PHE A 48 -14.77 -13.75 -0.56
C PHE A 48 -16.03 -13.44 0.25
N VAL A 49 -16.23 -12.18 0.58
CA VAL A 49 -17.35 -11.72 1.43
C VAL A 49 -18.40 -11.06 0.55
N PHE A 50 -19.67 -11.44 0.79
CA PHE A 50 -20.82 -10.97 0.04
C PHE A 50 -21.77 -10.20 0.96
N PHE A 51 -22.28 -9.08 0.45
CA PHE A 51 -23.20 -8.21 1.16
C PHE A 51 -24.50 -8.07 0.37
N ALA A 52 -25.61 -8.22 1.06
CA ALA A 52 -26.92 -7.84 0.55
C ALA A 52 -27.05 -6.31 0.64
N ASN A 53 -26.99 -5.62 -0.48
CA ASN A 53 -26.94 -4.16 -0.56
C ASN A 53 -28.14 -3.60 -1.30
N ASN A 54 -28.45 -2.33 -1.10
CA ASN A 54 -29.58 -1.66 -1.75
C ASN A 54 -29.52 -1.68 -3.27
N GLU A 55 -28.35 -1.72 -3.85
CA GLU A 55 -28.18 -1.70 -5.32
C GLU A 55 -27.92 -3.08 -5.92
N GLY A 56 -27.74 -4.12 -5.09
CA GLY A 56 -27.49 -5.44 -5.58
C GLY A 56 -26.68 -6.33 -4.63
N LEU A 57 -26.10 -7.39 -5.18
CA LEU A 57 -25.13 -8.23 -4.49
C LEU A 57 -23.74 -7.62 -4.59
N LEU A 58 -23.17 -7.25 -3.48
CA LEU A 58 -21.83 -6.67 -3.42
C LEU A 58 -20.82 -7.74 -2.99
N GLU A 59 -19.78 -7.96 -3.77
CA GLU A 59 -18.69 -8.89 -3.52
C GLU A 59 -17.42 -8.16 -3.14
N PHE A 60 -16.71 -8.64 -2.10
CA PHE A 60 -15.37 -8.19 -1.75
C PHE A 60 -14.39 -9.37 -1.69
N ASN A 61 -13.31 -9.30 -2.44
CA ASN A 61 -12.32 -10.36 -2.52
C ASN A 61 -11.00 -10.04 -1.79
N GLY A 62 -10.98 -9.01 -0.95
CA GLY A 62 -9.79 -8.53 -0.24
C GLY A 62 -9.07 -7.37 -0.93
N SER A 63 -9.19 -7.24 -2.26
CA SER A 63 -8.56 -6.17 -3.05
C SER A 63 -9.57 -5.30 -3.79
N TYR A 64 -10.62 -5.91 -4.31
CA TYR A 64 -11.61 -5.25 -5.18
C TYR A 64 -13.02 -5.46 -4.68
N TRP A 65 -13.82 -4.44 -4.79
CA TRP A 65 -15.26 -4.47 -4.65
C TRP A 65 -15.92 -4.66 -6.01
N LYS A 66 -16.95 -5.49 -6.07
CA LYS A 66 -17.73 -5.71 -7.29
C LYS A 66 -19.20 -5.77 -6.98
N LEU A 67 -19.97 -4.88 -7.61
CA LEU A 67 -21.42 -4.88 -7.54
C LEU A 67 -22.00 -5.71 -8.68
N TYR A 68 -22.91 -6.60 -8.33
CA TYR A 68 -23.80 -7.30 -9.25
C TYR A 68 -25.21 -6.76 -9.05
N PRO A 69 -25.74 -5.98 -10.02
CA PRO A 69 -27.06 -5.38 -9.89
C PRO A 69 -28.14 -6.42 -9.60
N SER A 70 -29.12 -6.04 -8.81
CA SER A 70 -30.27 -6.89 -8.50
C SER A 70 -31.02 -7.28 -9.81
N PRO A 71 -31.42 -8.54 -9.96
CA PRO A 71 -32.05 -9.04 -11.19
C PRO A 71 -33.35 -8.34 -11.59
N ASN A 72 -34.01 -7.72 -10.61
CA ASN A 72 -35.28 -7.02 -10.79
C ASN A 72 -35.19 -5.54 -10.32
N GLU A 73 -33.99 -4.99 -10.23
CA GLU A 73 -33.73 -3.59 -9.84
C GLU A 73 -34.27 -3.21 -8.47
N THR A 74 -34.42 -4.19 -7.55
CA THR A 74 -34.90 -3.96 -6.18
C THR A 74 -33.79 -4.24 -5.17
N ILE A 75 -34.00 -3.82 -3.94
CA ILE A 75 -33.04 -4.02 -2.84
C ILE A 75 -32.85 -5.51 -2.56
N ILE A 76 -31.61 -5.97 -2.53
CA ILE A 76 -31.30 -7.29 -1.97
C ILE A 76 -31.28 -7.18 -0.44
N ARG A 77 -32.17 -7.93 0.21
CA ARG A 77 -32.36 -7.93 1.67
C ARG A 77 -31.58 -9.02 2.38
N SER A 78 -31.35 -10.13 1.69
CA SER A 78 -30.69 -11.28 2.29
C SER A 78 -29.70 -11.95 1.35
N VAL A 79 -28.64 -12.50 1.93
CA VAL A 79 -27.59 -13.23 1.21
C VAL A 79 -27.08 -14.39 2.05
N LYS A 80 -26.94 -15.57 1.45
CA LYS A 80 -26.35 -16.74 2.11
C LYS A 80 -25.54 -17.57 1.11
N VAL A 81 -24.29 -17.80 1.42
CA VAL A 81 -23.44 -18.71 0.64
C VAL A 81 -23.64 -20.14 1.14
N ILE A 82 -23.92 -21.06 0.24
CA ILE A 82 -24.09 -22.50 0.51
C ILE A 82 -23.38 -23.27 -0.61
N GLY A 83 -22.30 -23.94 -0.30
CA GLY A 83 -21.47 -24.60 -1.31
C GLY A 83 -20.89 -23.62 -2.35
N ASP A 84 -21.20 -23.86 -3.63
CA ASP A 84 -20.79 -23.03 -4.77
C ASP A 84 -21.82 -21.98 -5.19
N ARG A 85 -22.92 -21.84 -4.44
CA ARG A 85 -24.04 -20.94 -4.76
C ARG A 85 -24.17 -19.84 -3.71
N ILE A 86 -24.45 -18.62 -4.18
CA ILE A 86 -24.75 -17.46 -3.35
C ILE A 86 -26.24 -17.18 -3.49
N TYR A 87 -27.03 -17.54 -2.50
CA TYR A 87 -28.46 -17.32 -2.49
C TYR A 87 -28.77 -15.88 -2.09
N THR A 88 -29.70 -15.22 -2.80
CA THR A 88 -30.17 -13.87 -2.51
C THR A 88 -31.68 -13.82 -2.49
N GLY A 89 -32.21 -12.92 -1.62
CA GLY A 89 -33.63 -12.59 -1.53
C GLY A 89 -33.84 -11.09 -1.61
N SER A 90 -34.81 -10.69 -2.42
CA SER A 90 -35.19 -9.30 -2.69
C SER A 90 -36.72 -9.12 -2.66
N TYR A 91 -37.24 -8.07 -3.23
CA TYR A 91 -38.67 -7.87 -3.40
C TYR A 91 -39.22 -8.79 -4.50
N MET A 92 -40.19 -9.64 -4.16
CA MET A 92 -40.87 -10.59 -5.06
C MET A 92 -39.94 -11.59 -5.77
N GLU A 93 -38.68 -11.65 -5.41
CA GLU A 93 -37.65 -12.44 -6.11
C GLU A 93 -36.65 -13.05 -5.14
N PHE A 94 -36.35 -14.33 -5.36
CA PHE A 94 -35.21 -15.01 -4.73
C PHE A 94 -34.61 -16.05 -5.68
N GLY A 95 -33.34 -16.30 -5.51
CA GLY A 95 -32.62 -17.23 -6.35
C GLY A 95 -31.17 -17.39 -5.89
N PHE A 96 -30.32 -17.79 -6.79
CA PHE A 96 -28.91 -17.92 -6.50
C PHE A 96 -28.03 -17.44 -7.63
N TRP A 97 -26.84 -17.01 -7.27
CA TRP A 97 -25.75 -16.69 -8.15
C TRP A 97 -24.76 -17.84 -8.16
N LYS A 98 -24.20 -18.13 -9.32
CA LYS A 98 -23.13 -19.09 -9.50
C LYS A 98 -21.99 -18.48 -10.29
N ARG A 99 -20.75 -18.75 -9.89
CA ARG A 99 -19.56 -18.26 -10.59
C ARG A 99 -19.34 -19.04 -11.87
N LYS A 100 -19.20 -18.31 -12.98
CA LYS A 100 -18.85 -18.85 -14.30
C LYS A 100 -17.35 -19.02 -14.47
N SER A 101 -16.92 -19.63 -15.58
CA SER A 101 -15.49 -19.77 -15.91
C SER A 101 -14.75 -18.45 -16.06
N ASP A 102 -15.45 -17.37 -16.44
CA ASP A 102 -14.92 -16.02 -16.54
C ASP A 102 -14.77 -15.30 -15.17
N GLY A 103 -15.09 -15.98 -14.07
CA GLY A 103 -15.04 -15.44 -12.74
C GLY A 103 -16.22 -14.54 -12.36
N LEU A 104 -17.14 -14.26 -13.26
CA LEU A 104 -18.34 -13.49 -13.01
C LEU A 104 -19.46 -14.34 -12.42
N LEU A 105 -20.31 -13.71 -11.62
CA LEU A 105 -21.51 -14.35 -11.11
C LEU A 105 -22.66 -14.26 -12.12
N ALA A 106 -23.35 -15.37 -12.32
CA ALA A 106 -24.58 -15.43 -13.08
C ALA A 106 -25.75 -15.79 -12.19
N TYR A 107 -26.83 -15.06 -12.30
CA TYR A 107 -28.04 -15.26 -11.52
C TYR A 107 -28.97 -16.31 -12.14
N LYS A 108 -29.62 -17.11 -11.26
CA LYS A 108 -30.71 -17.99 -11.60
C LYS A 108 -31.86 -17.79 -10.61
N SER A 109 -33.00 -17.35 -11.12
CA SER A 109 -34.23 -17.22 -10.33
C SER A 109 -34.75 -18.59 -9.89
N LEU A 110 -35.14 -18.69 -8.63
CA LEU A 110 -35.88 -19.82 -8.06
C LEU A 110 -37.35 -19.45 -7.88
N SER A 111 -37.64 -18.20 -7.57
CA SER A 111 -38.98 -17.67 -7.41
C SER A 111 -39.84 -17.83 -8.66
N ALA A 112 -39.23 -17.77 -9.84
CA ALA A 112 -39.92 -17.97 -11.13
C ALA A 112 -40.68 -19.32 -11.23
N ALA A 113 -40.15 -20.38 -10.59
CA ALA A 113 -40.79 -21.71 -10.57
C ALA A 113 -42.08 -21.77 -9.76
N ILE A 114 -42.26 -20.84 -8.81
CA ILE A 114 -43.39 -20.79 -7.88
C ILE A 114 -44.09 -19.43 -7.88
N LYS A 115 -43.95 -18.68 -8.95
CA LYS A 115 -44.44 -17.27 -9.03
C LYS A 115 -45.93 -17.14 -8.65
N SER A 116 -46.76 -18.09 -9.02
CA SER A 116 -48.20 -18.11 -8.67
C SER A 116 -48.50 -18.35 -7.18
N LYS A 117 -47.46 -18.75 -6.40
CA LYS A 117 -47.59 -19.02 -4.98
C LYS A 117 -46.97 -17.93 -4.10
N ILE A 118 -46.28 -16.97 -4.71
CA ILE A 118 -45.73 -15.81 -3.99
C ILE A 118 -46.88 -14.82 -3.84
N LEU A 119 -46.98 -14.23 -2.63
CA LEU A 119 -47.98 -13.17 -2.37
C LEU A 119 -47.49 -11.84 -2.92
N ASP A 120 -48.42 -10.96 -3.25
CA ASP A 120 -48.10 -9.62 -3.65
C ASP A 120 -47.35 -8.88 -2.51
N ASP A 121 -46.37 -8.08 -2.85
CA ASP A 121 -45.52 -7.30 -1.94
C ASP A 121 -44.64 -8.11 -0.98
N GLU A 122 -44.33 -9.37 -1.29
CA GLU A 122 -43.39 -10.14 -0.47
C GLU A 122 -41.94 -9.70 -0.62
N GLN A 123 -41.27 -9.52 0.51
CA GLN A 123 -39.83 -9.25 0.58
C GLN A 123 -39.13 -10.35 1.35
N PHE A 124 -38.01 -10.86 0.82
CA PHE A 124 -37.29 -11.98 1.43
C PHE A 124 -36.14 -11.46 2.30
N TRP A 125 -36.43 -11.35 3.60
CA TRP A 125 -35.56 -10.71 4.59
C TRP A 125 -34.45 -11.59 5.15
N ASN A 126 -34.64 -12.92 5.08
CA ASN A 126 -33.71 -13.83 5.70
C ASN A 126 -33.55 -15.10 4.87
N ILE A 127 -32.32 -15.63 4.84
CA ILE A 127 -31.98 -16.91 4.22
C ILE A 127 -31.22 -17.76 5.22
N LEU A 128 -31.73 -18.93 5.49
CA LEU A 128 -31.14 -19.91 6.38
C LEU A 128 -30.86 -21.21 5.60
N SER A 129 -30.02 -22.09 6.12
CA SER A 129 -29.71 -23.37 5.48
C SER A 129 -29.50 -24.47 6.50
N TYR A 130 -29.93 -25.69 6.15
CA TYR A 130 -29.70 -26.90 6.89
C TYR A 130 -29.54 -28.07 5.93
N ASP A 131 -28.39 -28.73 5.92
CA ASP A 131 -28.04 -29.77 4.97
C ASP A 131 -28.29 -29.29 3.51
N TYR A 132 -29.20 -29.94 2.80
CA TYR A 132 -29.61 -29.61 1.44
C TYR A 132 -30.84 -28.70 1.33
N TRP A 133 -31.33 -28.17 2.46
CA TRP A 133 -32.49 -27.28 2.52
C TRP A 133 -32.04 -25.83 2.58
N VAL A 134 -32.65 -24.98 1.75
CA VAL A 134 -32.48 -23.53 1.80
C VAL A 134 -33.83 -22.90 2.13
N VAL A 135 -33.84 -22.09 3.17
CA VAL A 135 -35.06 -21.47 3.70
C VAL A 135 -35.06 -20.00 3.39
N PHE A 136 -36.04 -19.53 2.64
CA PHE A 136 -36.27 -18.12 2.38
C PHE A 136 -37.45 -17.64 3.23
N GLN A 137 -37.25 -16.60 4.03
CA GLN A 137 -38.27 -16.08 4.90
C GLN A 137 -38.72 -14.69 4.45
N SER A 138 -40.01 -14.57 4.23
CA SER A 138 -40.71 -13.28 4.14
C SER A 138 -41.42 -12.94 5.45
N LEU A 139 -42.14 -11.83 5.50
CA LEU A 139 -42.95 -11.50 6.68
C LEU A 139 -44.24 -12.34 6.76
N ASN A 140 -44.60 -13.00 5.68
CA ASN A 140 -45.87 -13.75 5.59
C ASN A 140 -45.68 -15.26 5.54
N ARG A 141 -44.56 -15.74 4.99
CA ARG A 141 -44.32 -17.14 4.68
C ARG A 141 -42.87 -17.55 4.82
N ILE A 142 -42.68 -18.87 5.00
CA ILE A 142 -41.37 -19.53 4.96
C ILE A 142 -41.37 -20.49 3.77
N TYR A 143 -40.45 -20.27 2.83
CA TYR A 143 -40.25 -21.07 1.62
C TYR A 143 -39.05 -21.96 1.84
N ILE A 144 -39.25 -23.27 1.89
CA ILE A 144 -38.19 -24.27 2.08
C ILE A 144 -37.91 -24.90 0.73
N TYR A 145 -36.73 -24.63 0.19
CA TYR A 145 -36.25 -25.15 -1.10
C TYR A 145 -35.36 -26.37 -0.88
N ASP A 146 -35.73 -27.48 -1.49
CA ASP A 146 -34.94 -28.70 -1.56
C ASP A 146 -33.98 -28.61 -2.75
N THR A 147 -32.70 -28.57 -2.49
CA THR A 147 -31.66 -28.41 -3.52
C THR A 147 -31.37 -29.70 -4.29
N GLN A 148 -31.81 -30.87 -3.79
CA GLN A 148 -31.66 -32.18 -4.43
C GLN A 148 -32.79 -32.41 -5.41
N ASN A 149 -34.03 -32.15 -4.99
CA ASN A 149 -35.23 -32.45 -5.74
C ASN A 149 -35.81 -31.23 -6.51
N ASN A 150 -35.21 -30.03 -6.31
CA ASN A 150 -35.69 -28.76 -6.86
C ASN A 150 -37.17 -28.49 -6.53
N SER A 151 -37.61 -28.89 -5.35
CA SER A 151 -38.99 -28.76 -4.88
C SER A 151 -39.11 -27.74 -3.74
N PHE A 152 -40.35 -27.24 -3.58
CA PHE A 152 -40.65 -26.26 -2.54
C PHE A 152 -41.70 -26.75 -1.57
N LYS A 153 -41.50 -26.53 -0.27
CA LYS A 153 -42.51 -26.58 0.76
C LYS A 153 -42.72 -25.18 1.33
N ILE A 154 -43.97 -24.78 1.47
CA ILE A 154 -44.32 -23.45 1.97
C ILE A 154 -45.02 -23.61 3.31
N ILE A 155 -44.56 -22.86 4.31
CA ILE A 155 -45.20 -22.72 5.61
C ILE A 155 -45.84 -21.36 5.66
N ALA A 156 -47.16 -21.33 5.89
CA ALA A 156 -47.95 -20.08 5.99
C ALA A 156 -48.58 -20.06 7.40
N PRO A 157 -47.95 -19.40 8.37
CA PRO A 157 -48.52 -19.17 9.69
C PRO A 157 -49.76 -18.32 9.67
N SER A 158 -50.54 -18.38 10.77
CA SER A 158 -51.76 -17.55 10.96
C SER A 158 -51.46 -16.07 11.16
N ALA A 159 -50.30 -15.76 11.68
CA ALA A 159 -49.86 -14.38 11.94
C ALA A 159 -48.54 -14.09 11.21
N ASN A 160 -48.28 -12.81 10.98
CA ASN A 160 -47.04 -12.37 10.31
C ASN A 160 -45.79 -12.82 11.07
N ILE A 161 -44.80 -13.29 10.31
CA ILE A 161 -43.52 -13.75 10.81
C ILE A 161 -42.66 -12.53 11.11
N ILE A 162 -42.12 -12.43 12.30
CA ILE A 162 -41.17 -11.38 12.66
C ILE A 162 -39.81 -11.74 12.12
N LYS A 163 -39.28 -12.93 12.50
CA LYS A 163 -37.98 -13.42 12.04
C LYS A 163 -37.90 -14.95 12.22
N ALA A 164 -37.14 -15.59 11.34
CA ALA A 164 -36.77 -17.00 11.46
C ALA A 164 -35.33 -17.12 11.97
N PHE A 165 -35.05 -18.18 12.71
CA PHE A 165 -33.76 -18.46 13.33
C PHE A 165 -33.36 -19.91 13.06
N LYS A 166 -32.05 -20.11 12.97
CA LYS A 166 -31.45 -21.44 12.89
C LYS A 166 -30.53 -21.64 14.06
N THR A 167 -30.70 -22.71 14.75
CA THR A 167 -29.72 -23.26 15.69
C THR A 167 -28.97 -24.41 15.03
N LYS A 168 -28.15 -25.12 15.77
CA LYS A 168 -27.40 -26.28 15.26
C LYS A 168 -28.34 -27.36 14.71
N ASN A 169 -29.42 -27.62 15.43
CA ASN A 169 -30.28 -28.80 15.25
C ASN A 169 -31.72 -28.48 14.82
N ALA A 170 -32.16 -27.20 14.88
CA ALA A 170 -33.55 -26.85 14.65
C ALA A 170 -33.73 -25.50 13.97
N PHE A 171 -34.91 -25.30 13.41
CA PHE A 171 -35.39 -24.04 12.88
C PHE A 171 -36.51 -23.49 13.76
N TYR A 172 -36.38 -22.25 14.14
CA TYR A 172 -37.34 -21.50 14.89
C TYR A 172 -37.83 -20.29 14.09
N TYR A 173 -39.02 -19.84 14.42
CA TYR A 173 -39.50 -18.53 13.94
C TYR A 173 -40.45 -17.92 14.98
N GLN A 174 -40.47 -16.61 15.02
CA GLN A 174 -41.42 -15.86 15.86
C GLN A 174 -42.51 -15.28 14.99
N THR A 175 -43.76 -15.41 15.44
CA THR A 175 -44.89 -14.69 14.86
C THR A 175 -45.34 -13.57 15.77
N ASN A 176 -46.03 -12.59 15.16
CA ASN A 176 -46.53 -11.43 15.90
C ASN A 176 -47.61 -11.87 16.91
N ASN A 177 -47.40 -11.54 18.18
CA ASN A 177 -48.28 -11.84 19.31
C ASN A 177 -48.59 -13.29 19.64
N GLU A 178 -48.02 -14.29 18.92
CA GLU A 178 -48.24 -15.71 19.20
C GLU A 178 -47.11 -16.38 19.97
N GLY A 179 -45.86 -16.00 19.72
CA GLY A 179 -44.68 -16.48 20.39
C GLY A 179 -43.63 -17.15 19.49
N LEU A 180 -42.88 -18.09 20.03
CA LEU A 180 -41.80 -18.80 19.35
C LEU A 180 -42.24 -20.19 18.93
N PHE A 181 -42.06 -20.48 17.64
CA PHE A 181 -42.40 -21.79 17.02
C PHE A 181 -41.14 -22.49 16.54
N GLU A 182 -41.15 -23.79 16.49
CA GLU A 182 -40.19 -24.67 15.85
C GLU A 182 -40.79 -25.26 14.58
N ILE A 183 -39.98 -25.49 13.56
CA ILE A 183 -40.37 -26.24 12.37
C ILE A 183 -39.86 -27.68 12.52
N GLU A 184 -40.79 -28.60 12.80
CA GLU A 184 -40.52 -30.00 12.92
C GLU A 184 -41.31 -30.80 11.87
N GLY A 185 -40.61 -31.64 11.06
CA GLY A 185 -41.23 -32.38 9.96
C GLY A 185 -41.95 -31.48 8.92
N GLY A 186 -41.57 -30.21 8.83
CA GLY A 186 -42.17 -29.20 7.95
C GLY A 186 -43.54 -28.71 8.44
N LYS A 187 -43.85 -28.88 9.74
CA LYS A 187 -45.03 -28.30 10.43
C LYS A 187 -44.56 -27.39 11.55
N SER A 188 -45.39 -26.43 11.89
CA SER A 188 -45.12 -25.49 12.95
C SER A 188 -45.57 -26.09 14.30
N LYS A 189 -44.68 -26.03 15.29
CA LYS A 189 -44.91 -26.47 16.67
C LYS A 189 -44.62 -25.31 17.60
N LEU A 190 -45.61 -24.89 18.40
CA LEU A 190 -45.42 -23.82 19.36
C LEU A 190 -44.50 -24.31 20.51
N ILE A 191 -43.38 -23.60 20.71
CA ILE A 191 -42.40 -23.89 21.75
C ILE A 191 -42.67 -23.04 22.99
N SER A 192 -42.94 -21.74 22.80
CA SER A 192 -43.23 -20.85 23.93
C SER A 192 -44.19 -19.75 23.53
N ALA A 193 -45.24 -19.60 24.34
CA ALA A 193 -46.20 -18.50 24.28
C ALA A 193 -46.03 -17.52 25.44
N HIS A 194 -44.85 -17.44 26.06
CA HIS A 194 -44.57 -16.58 27.19
C HIS A 194 -44.84 -15.11 26.84
N PRO A 195 -45.48 -14.32 27.73
CA PRO A 195 -45.85 -12.92 27.44
C PRO A 195 -44.67 -12.08 26.95
N ASP A 196 -43.49 -12.26 27.52
CA ASP A 196 -42.28 -11.53 27.10
C ASP A 196 -41.87 -11.82 25.66
N LEU A 197 -41.98 -13.08 25.20
CA LEU A 197 -41.70 -13.49 23.84
C LEU A 197 -42.81 -13.08 22.85
N LYS A 198 -44.01 -12.86 23.32
CA LYS A 198 -45.14 -12.34 22.52
C LYS A 198 -44.99 -10.83 22.32
N LYS A 199 -44.61 -10.13 23.37
CA LYS A 199 -44.52 -8.66 23.40
C LYS A 199 -43.22 -8.13 22.73
N ASN A 200 -42.12 -8.85 22.96
CA ASN A 200 -40.81 -8.39 22.49
C ASN A 200 -40.38 -9.14 21.23
N ARG A 201 -39.93 -8.39 20.23
CA ARG A 201 -39.32 -8.96 19.02
C ARG A 201 -38.05 -9.72 19.38
N ILE A 202 -37.96 -10.98 18.97
CA ILE A 202 -36.73 -11.79 19.09
C ILE A 202 -35.76 -11.35 18.01
N VAL A 203 -34.53 -11.05 18.42
CA VAL A 203 -33.43 -10.66 17.52
C VAL A 203 -32.66 -11.87 17.03
N ASN A 204 -32.32 -12.78 17.97
CA ASN A 204 -31.68 -14.06 17.62
C ASN A 204 -31.94 -15.13 18.70
N VAL A 205 -31.74 -16.40 18.32
CA VAL A 205 -31.87 -17.59 19.15
C VAL A 205 -30.61 -18.42 19.01
N PHE A 206 -30.04 -18.85 20.15
CA PHE A 206 -28.82 -19.67 20.21
C PHE A 206 -29.07 -20.93 21.04
N GLU A 207 -28.39 -22.00 20.73
CA GLU A 207 -28.34 -23.21 21.58
C GLU A 207 -27.23 -23.02 22.62
N GLN A 208 -27.58 -23.31 23.88
CA GLN A 208 -26.66 -23.33 25.01
C GLN A 208 -26.89 -24.60 25.84
N GLY A 209 -26.24 -25.68 25.41
CA GLY A 209 -26.56 -27.03 25.94
C GLY A 209 -27.96 -27.46 25.52
N ASP A 210 -28.80 -27.79 26.49
CA ASP A 210 -30.19 -28.20 26.28
C ASP A 210 -31.20 -27.03 26.32
N GLU A 211 -30.70 -25.81 26.51
CA GLU A 211 -31.49 -24.60 26.62
C GLU A 211 -31.33 -23.71 25.37
N LEU A 212 -32.35 -22.89 25.13
CA LEU A 212 -32.26 -21.84 24.13
C LEU A 212 -31.93 -20.47 24.79
N LEU A 213 -30.87 -19.82 24.37
CA LEU A 213 -30.59 -18.45 24.73
C LEU A 213 -31.24 -17.52 23.68
N ILE A 214 -32.17 -16.69 24.13
CA ILE A 214 -33.01 -15.84 23.29
C ILE A 214 -32.68 -14.39 23.57
N LEU A 215 -32.28 -13.61 22.55
CA LEU A 215 -32.11 -12.17 22.64
C LEU A 215 -33.34 -11.47 22.09
N THR A 216 -33.91 -10.57 22.88
CA THR A 216 -35.04 -9.71 22.51
C THR A 216 -34.59 -8.29 22.23
N GLN A 217 -35.36 -7.56 21.44
CA GLN A 217 -35.03 -6.21 20.98
C GLN A 217 -34.88 -5.19 22.12
N GLY A 218 -35.72 -5.22 23.12
CA GLY A 218 -35.75 -4.22 24.19
C GLY A 218 -35.66 -4.76 25.61
N ALA A 219 -35.71 -6.09 25.78
CA ALA A 219 -35.71 -6.71 27.09
C ALA A 219 -34.49 -7.59 27.39
N GLY A 220 -33.49 -7.64 26.46
CA GLY A 220 -32.25 -8.38 26.68
C GLY A 220 -32.36 -9.87 26.51
N PHE A 221 -31.45 -10.60 27.15
CA PHE A 221 -31.32 -12.05 27.01
C PHE A 221 -32.22 -12.83 27.98
N TYR A 222 -32.71 -13.98 27.51
CA TYR A 222 -33.47 -15.00 28.28
C TYR A 222 -32.95 -16.37 27.96
N THR A 223 -32.96 -17.27 28.93
CA THR A 223 -32.84 -18.72 28.71
C THR A 223 -34.21 -19.35 28.72
N LEU A 224 -34.51 -20.22 27.77
CA LEU A 224 -35.72 -21.02 27.67
C LEU A 224 -35.31 -22.48 27.84
N SER A 225 -35.78 -23.09 28.95
CA SER A 225 -35.54 -24.47 29.32
C SER A 225 -36.89 -25.17 29.41
N GLU A 226 -37.15 -26.22 28.65
CA GLU A 226 -38.45 -26.89 28.49
C GLU A 226 -39.62 -25.91 28.24
N LYS A 227 -40.20 -25.30 29.29
CA LYS A 227 -41.29 -24.33 29.23
C LYS A 227 -41.03 -23.09 30.08
N GLU A 228 -39.96 -23.06 30.84
CA GLU A 228 -39.63 -21.97 31.74
C GLU A 228 -38.72 -20.95 31.01
N LEU A 229 -39.13 -19.66 31.00
CA LEU A 229 -38.33 -18.58 30.48
C LEU A 229 -37.73 -17.80 31.67
N LYS A 230 -36.38 -17.76 31.72
CA LYS A 230 -35.65 -17.04 32.76
C LYS A 230 -34.81 -15.89 32.14
N LYS A 231 -34.75 -14.76 32.85
CA LYS A 231 -33.85 -13.69 32.47
C LYS A 231 -32.41 -14.15 32.61
N PHE A 232 -31.61 -13.95 31.54
CA PHE A 232 -30.18 -14.10 31.57
C PHE A 232 -29.53 -12.70 31.74
N PRO A 233 -28.97 -12.36 32.91
CA PRO A 233 -28.50 -11.03 33.21
C PRO A 233 -27.18 -10.75 32.47
N THR A 234 -27.03 -9.54 31.94
CA THR A 234 -25.81 -9.07 31.32
C THR A 234 -25.41 -7.69 31.81
N GLU A 235 -24.13 -7.33 31.73
CA GLU A 235 -23.66 -5.99 32.08
C GLU A 235 -24.19 -4.89 31.17
N ILE A 236 -24.83 -5.24 30.05
CA ILE A 236 -25.39 -4.30 29.08
C ILE A 236 -26.93 -4.20 29.16
N ASP A 237 -27.54 -4.85 30.14
CA ASP A 237 -29.01 -4.85 30.28
C ASP A 237 -29.59 -3.44 30.46
N VAL A 238 -28.88 -2.54 31.12
CA VAL A 238 -29.26 -1.14 31.25
C VAL A 238 -29.36 -0.40 29.91
N ASN A 239 -28.58 -0.83 28.92
CA ASN A 239 -28.57 -0.25 27.60
C ASN A 239 -29.78 -0.71 26.75
N PHE A 240 -30.35 -1.89 27.01
CA PHE A 240 -31.49 -2.40 26.25
C PHE A 240 -32.79 -1.62 26.49
N ALA A 241 -32.92 -0.95 27.63
CA ALA A 241 -34.11 -0.16 27.95
C ALA A 241 -34.24 1.08 27.02
N ASP A 242 -33.12 1.68 26.65
CA ASP A 242 -33.05 2.91 25.87
C ASP A 242 -32.67 2.69 24.39
N GLU A 243 -32.15 1.50 24.07
CA GLU A 243 -31.57 1.23 22.77
C GLU A 243 -32.22 0.02 22.09
N SER A 244 -32.66 0.23 20.86
CA SER A 244 -33.26 -0.83 20.05
C SER A 244 -32.16 -1.75 19.48
N VAL A 245 -32.13 -2.99 19.97
CA VAL A 245 -31.25 -4.04 19.41
C VAL A 245 -31.79 -4.47 18.04
N TYR A 246 -30.95 -4.50 17.02
CA TYR A 246 -31.34 -4.84 15.66
C TYR A 246 -30.76 -6.16 15.19
N SER A 247 -29.50 -6.42 15.49
CA SER A 247 -28.74 -7.59 15.02
C SER A 247 -27.96 -8.26 16.18
N CYS A 248 -27.72 -9.53 16.08
CA CYS A 248 -26.88 -10.26 17.04
C CYS A 248 -26.30 -11.50 16.37
N GLU A 249 -25.02 -11.78 16.65
CA GLU A 249 -24.33 -12.98 16.18
C GLU A 249 -23.50 -13.59 17.31
N SER A 250 -23.37 -14.92 17.30
CA SER A 250 -22.47 -15.63 18.20
C SER A 250 -21.05 -15.61 17.65
N LEU A 251 -20.07 -15.43 18.50
CA LEU A 251 -18.65 -15.44 18.14
C LEU A 251 -18.02 -16.81 18.39
N SER A 252 -17.05 -17.18 17.60
CA SER A 252 -16.33 -18.46 17.71
C SER A 252 -15.66 -18.69 19.07
N ASN A 253 -15.43 -17.61 19.84
CA ASN A 253 -14.91 -17.66 21.21
C ASN A 253 -15.99 -17.89 22.27
N GLY A 254 -17.25 -18.09 21.87
CA GLY A 254 -18.42 -18.32 22.73
C GLY A 254 -19.11 -17.04 23.22
N GLY A 255 -18.58 -15.85 22.90
CA GLY A 255 -19.22 -14.57 23.20
C GLY A 255 -20.28 -14.19 22.16
N TYR A 256 -20.88 -13.02 22.35
CA TYR A 256 -21.90 -12.47 21.45
C TYR A 256 -21.56 -11.05 21.05
N VAL A 257 -21.86 -10.72 19.80
CA VAL A 257 -21.86 -9.34 19.32
C VAL A 257 -23.31 -8.89 19.10
N ILE A 258 -23.65 -7.73 19.61
CA ILE A 258 -25.00 -7.16 19.58
C ILE A 258 -24.93 -5.82 18.86
N GLY A 259 -25.67 -5.68 17.78
CA GLY A 259 -25.81 -4.46 17.01
C GLY A 259 -27.07 -3.69 17.37
N THR A 260 -26.94 -2.39 17.59
CA THR A 260 -28.03 -1.49 17.92
C THR A 260 -28.38 -0.55 16.78
N VAL A 261 -29.50 0.15 16.90
CA VAL A 261 -29.91 1.18 15.93
C VAL A 261 -29.16 2.50 16.13
N SER A 262 -28.85 2.88 17.38
CA SER A 262 -28.39 4.22 17.72
C SER A 262 -27.02 4.30 18.39
N ASN A 263 -26.48 3.18 18.89
CA ASN A 263 -25.28 3.19 19.74
C ASN A 263 -24.18 2.19 19.32
N GLY A 264 -24.14 1.81 18.06
CA GLY A 264 -23.13 0.93 17.51
C GLY A 264 -23.29 -0.51 17.98
N ILE A 265 -22.18 -1.14 18.38
CA ILE A 265 -22.16 -2.54 18.78
C ILE A 265 -21.63 -2.74 20.18
N PHE A 266 -22.15 -3.78 20.84
CA PHE A 266 -21.61 -4.31 22.08
C PHE A 266 -21.08 -5.72 21.83
N ILE A 267 -19.94 -6.03 22.44
CA ILE A 267 -19.38 -7.36 22.47
C ILE A 267 -19.33 -7.82 23.91
N ILE A 268 -19.97 -8.97 24.19
CA ILE A 268 -20.03 -9.57 25.52
C ILE A 268 -19.42 -10.96 25.53
N THR A 269 -18.95 -11.39 26.68
CA THR A 269 -18.52 -12.77 26.90
C THR A 269 -19.73 -13.71 26.98
N LYS A 270 -19.50 -15.00 26.97
CA LYS A 270 -20.57 -16.00 27.13
C LYS A 270 -21.29 -15.91 28.49
N GLU A 271 -20.63 -15.31 29.49
CA GLU A 271 -21.19 -15.05 30.83
C GLU A 271 -21.95 -13.71 30.89
N GLY A 272 -22.08 -12.96 29.78
CA GLY A 272 -22.78 -11.69 29.75
C GLY A 272 -21.96 -10.49 30.18
N LYS A 273 -20.64 -10.60 30.40
CA LYS A 273 -19.76 -9.47 30.74
C LYS A 273 -19.43 -8.67 29.52
N LYS A 274 -19.49 -7.34 29.63
CA LYS A 274 -19.14 -6.42 28.54
C LYS A 274 -17.64 -6.44 28.27
N LYS A 275 -17.25 -6.84 27.05
CA LYS A 275 -15.86 -6.80 26.57
C LYS A 275 -15.57 -5.50 25.84
N TYR A 276 -16.43 -5.12 24.88
CA TYR A 276 -16.27 -3.91 24.09
C TYR A 276 -17.62 -3.19 23.90
N HIS A 277 -17.55 -1.87 23.82
CA HIS A 277 -18.60 -1.03 23.27
C HIS A 277 -17.98 -0.13 22.21
N ILE A 278 -18.38 -0.31 20.96
CA ILE A 278 -17.82 0.39 19.81
C ILE A 278 -18.94 1.14 19.10
N SER A 279 -18.82 2.46 19.03
CA SER A 279 -19.78 3.36 18.41
C SER A 279 -19.11 4.20 17.33
N GLN A 280 -19.86 5.04 16.66
CA GLN A 280 -19.33 6.02 15.70
C GLN A 280 -18.26 6.93 16.31
N LYS A 281 -18.43 7.35 17.56
CA LYS A 281 -17.43 8.12 18.32
C LYS A 281 -16.15 7.32 18.58
N LYS A 282 -16.24 5.99 18.56
CA LYS A 282 -15.11 5.07 18.80
C LYS A 282 -14.66 4.34 17.54
N GLY A 283 -14.94 4.90 16.38
CA GLY A 283 -14.36 4.43 15.13
C GLY A 283 -15.27 3.69 14.17
N LEU A 284 -16.56 3.42 14.46
CA LEU A 284 -17.50 2.94 13.45
C LEU A 284 -17.83 4.03 12.41
N SER A 285 -18.22 3.61 11.22
CA SER A 285 -18.69 4.55 10.19
C SER A 285 -20.09 5.08 10.50
N ASN A 286 -20.92 4.29 11.18
CA ASN A 286 -22.30 4.61 11.57
C ASN A 286 -22.68 3.83 12.82
N ASN A 287 -23.65 4.33 13.61
CA ASN A 287 -24.12 3.64 14.82
C ASN A 287 -25.15 2.55 14.57
N THR A 288 -25.84 2.56 13.43
CA THR A 288 -26.86 1.56 13.10
C THR A 288 -26.24 0.32 12.49
N ALA A 289 -26.15 -0.75 13.25
CA ALA A 289 -25.60 -2.04 12.83
C ALA A 289 -26.71 -2.96 12.32
N LEU A 290 -26.90 -2.99 10.99
CA LEU A 290 -27.95 -3.80 10.34
C LEU A 290 -27.62 -5.29 10.30
N SER A 291 -26.37 -5.65 10.09
CA SER A 291 -25.93 -7.03 9.98
C SER A 291 -24.55 -7.23 10.60
N LEU A 292 -24.36 -8.41 11.15
CA LEU A 292 -23.14 -8.85 11.82
C LEU A 292 -22.74 -10.22 11.26
N PHE A 293 -21.46 -10.43 11.07
CA PHE A 293 -20.94 -11.69 10.56
C PHE A 293 -19.48 -11.90 11.01
N GLU A 294 -19.18 -13.02 11.64
CA GLU A 294 -17.80 -13.44 11.91
C GLU A 294 -17.30 -14.27 10.74
N ASP A 295 -16.22 -13.87 10.09
CA ASP A 295 -15.63 -14.62 8.99
C ASP A 295 -14.77 -15.80 9.46
N LYS A 296 -14.26 -16.59 8.53
CA LYS A 296 -13.44 -17.77 8.83
C LYS A 296 -12.13 -17.43 9.56
N GLU A 297 -11.65 -16.21 9.40
CA GLU A 297 -10.45 -15.68 10.06
C GLU A 297 -10.78 -14.96 11.37
N LYS A 298 -12.04 -15.05 11.80
CA LYS A 298 -12.57 -14.43 13.03
C LYS A 298 -12.54 -12.91 13.02
N ASN A 299 -12.58 -12.30 11.83
CA ASN A 299 -12.88 -10.89 11.70
C ASN A 299 -14.39 -10.69 11.82
N LEU A 300 -14.79 -9.64 12.52
CA LEU A 300 -16.17 -9.23 12.63
C LEU A 300 -16.50 -8.22 11.53
N TRP A 301 -17.33 -8.61 10.60
CA TRP A 301 -17.92 -7.76 9.59
C TRP A 301 -19.22 -7.15 10.09
N ILE A 302 -19.40 -5.87 9.87
CA ILE A 302 -20.55 -5.09 10.30
C ILE A 302 -21.11 -4.37 9.08
N GLY A 303 -22.28 -4.79 8.63
CA GLY A 303 -23.08 -4.06 7.64
C GLY A 303 -23.86 -2.97 8.35
N LEU A 304 -23.57 -1.74 8.00
CA LEU A 304 -24.15 -0.56 8.65
C LEU A 304 -25.25 0.05 7.77
N ASP A 305 -26.04 0.95 8.35
CA ASP A 305 -26.96 1.81 7.61
C ASP A 305 -26.21 2.72 6.63
N ASN A 306 -24.95 3.05 6.96
CA ASN A 306 -24.08 3.79 6.07
C ASN A 306 -22.64 3.23 6.13
N GLY A 307 -22.33 2.35 5.17
CA GLY A 307 -21.01 1.78 5.04
C GLY A 307 -20.86 0.35 5.59
N ILE A 308 -19.64 -0.13 5.56
CA ILE A 308 -19.23 -1.46 6.05
C ILE A 308 -18.00 -1.27 6.93
N ASN A 309 -17.96 -1.97 8.07
CA ASN A 309 -16.76 -2.03 8.88
C ASN A 309 -16.30 -3.48 9.05
N CYS A 310 -15.00 -3.66 9.18
CA CYS A 310 -14.36 -4.93 9.53
C CYS A 310 -13.49 -4.73 10.76
N ILE A 311 -13.68 -5.55 11.79
CA ILE A 311 -12.93 -5.48 13.06
C ILE A 311 -12.23 -6.82 13.28
N ASN A 312 -10.92 -6.80 13.45
CA ASN A 312 -10.19 -7.99 13.85
C ASN A 312 -10.15 -8.10 15.38
N LEU A 313 -11.08 -8.91 15.92
CA LEU A 313 -11.20 -9.11 17.36
C LEU A 313 -10.01 -9.83 18.02
N ASN A 314 -9.22 -10.56 17.24
CA ASN A 314 -8.03 -11.27 17.67
C ASN A 314 -6.73 -10.54 17.25
N SER A 315 -6.84 -9.29 16.85
CA SER A 315 -5.66 -8.50 16.46
C SER A 315 -4.64 -8.45 17.60
N PRO A 316 -3.37 -8.73 17.32
CA PRO A 316 -2.28 -8.47 18.25
C PRO A 316 -2.06 -6.96 18.49
N ILE A 317 -2.77 -6.13 17.72
CA ILE A 317 -2.74 -4.67 17.81
C ILE A 317 -4.03 -4.18 18.44
N GLN A 318 -3.91 -3.28 19.42
CA GLN A 318 -5.06 -2.54 19.96
C GLN A 318 -4.74 -1.05 19.89
N SER A 319 -5.67 -0.25 19.44
CA SER A 319 -5.50 1.18 19.25
C SER A 319 -6.42 1.99 20.17
N TYR A 320 -5.89 3.09 20.62
CA TYR A 320 -6.62 4.14 21.31
C TYR A 320 -6.52 5.41 20.46
N VAL A 321 -7.66 5.90 20.02
CA VAL A 321 -7.77 7.16 19.29
C VAL A 321 -8.34 8.21 20.24
N ASP A 322 -7.65 9.34 20.37
CA ASP A 322 -8.08 10.47 21.22
C ASP A 322 -9.05 11.38 20.46
N ASP A 323 -10.27 10.91 20.27
CA ASP A 323 -11.32 11.66 19.56
C ASP A 323 -11.70 12.98 20.27
N SER A 324 -11.39 13.08 21.57
CA SER A 324 -11.64 14.28 22.38
C SER A 324 -10.56 15.35 22.24
N GLY A 325 -9.37 14.97 21.73
CA GLY A 325 -8.19 15.84 21.63
C GLY A 325 -7.59 16.23 22.98
N VAL A 326 -7.93 15.52 24.05
CA VAL A 326 -7.43 15.80 25.41
C VAL A 326 -5.99 15.34 25.58
N LEU A 327 -5.68 14.13 25.06
CA LEU A 327 -4.34 13.55 25.16
C LEU A 327 -3.38 14.20 24.15
N GLY A 328 -3.81 14.34 22.90
CA GLY A 328 -3.03 14.89 21.79
C GLY A 328 -1.90 13.97 21.32
N THR A 329 -0.85 14.58 20.73
CA THR A 329 0.29 13.85 20.16
C THR A 329 1.18 13.24 21.23
N VAL A 330 1.38 11.93 21.18
CA VAL A 330 2.18 11.18 22.14
C VAL A 330 3.64 11.15 21.73
N TYR A 331 4.52 11.74 22.53
CA TYR A 331 5.96 11.76 22.30
C TYR A 331 6.73 10.72 23.11
N THR A 332 6.20 10.34 24.26
CA THR A 332 6.87 9.42 25.17
C THR A 332 5.88 8.70 26.08
N SER A 333 6.25 7.52 26.54
CA SER A 333 5.46 6.77 27.52
C SER A 333 6.36 5.98 28.45
N GLN A 334 5.87 5.65 29.64
CA GLN A 334 6.58 4.84 30.63
C GLN A 334 5.59 4.11 31.52
N LEU A 335 5.81 2.80 31.70
CA LEU A 335 5.11 2.03 32.73
C LEU A 335 5.88 2.16 34.05
N TYR A 336 5.21 2.65 35.10
CA TYR A 336 5.81 2.84 36.40
C TYR A 336 4.79 2.65 37.52
N ASN A 337 5.09 1.81 38.51
CA ASN A 337 4.23 1.51 39.69
C ASN A 337 2.78 1.14 39.28
N GLY A 338 2.59 0.28 38.29
CA GLY A 338 1.28 -0.16 37.82
C GLY A 338 0.50 0.90 37.03
N LYS A 339 1.09 2.08 36.78
CA LYS A 339 0.49 3.15 35.99
C LYS A 339 1.21 3.35 34.68
N LEU A 340 0.44 3.56 33.62
CA LEU A 340 0.95 3.95 32.32
C LEU A 340 0.96 5.48 32.24
N TYR A 341 2.15 6.07 32.23
CA TYR A 341 2.37 7.49 32.02
C TYR A 341 2.59 7.77 30.55
N VAL A 342 1.96 8.83 30.04
CA VAL A 342 2.05 9.25 28.64
C VAL A 342 2.34 10.74 28.57
N GLY A 343 3.43 11.08 27.92
CA GLY A 343 3.86 12.46 27.69
C GLY A 343 3.50 12.93 26.31
N THR A 344 2.81 14.06 26.22
CA THR A 344 2.23 14.57 24.98
C THR A 344 2.58 16.04 24.73
N ASN A 345 2.05 16.59 23.65
CA ASN A 345 2.12 18.04 23.41
C ASN A 345 1.20 18.86 24.34
N GLN A 346 0.26 18.21 25.04
CA GLN A 346 -0.66 18.85 25.99
C GLN A 346 -0.17 18.81 27.43
N GLY A 347 0.67 17.81 27.78
CA GLY A 347 1.18 17.61 29.12
C GLY A 347 1.50 16.16 29.42
N LEU A 348 1.62 15.88 30.73
CA LEU A 348 1.80 14.53 31.24
C LEU A 348 0.48 13.99 31.75
N PHE A 349 0.15 12.79 31.30
CA PHE A 349 -1.06 12.05 31.68
C PHE A 349 -0.69 10.69 32.25
N TYR A 350 -1.61 10.11 33.01
CA TYR A 350 -1.48 8.72 33.46
C TYR A 350 -2.84 8.03 33.59
N LYS A 351 -2.83 6.72 33.52
CA LYS A 351 -3.93 5.83 33.91
C LYS A 351 -3.39 4.57 34.56
N ASP A 352 -4.22 3.85 35.31
CA ASP A 352 -3.84 2.55 35.80
C ASP A 352 -3.66 1.59 34.61
N TYR A 353 -2.57 0.83 34.62
CA TYR A 353 -2.26 -0.07 33.50
C TYR A 353 -3.31 -1.19 33.42
N GLN A 354 -3.78 -1.48 32.23
CA GLN A 354 -4.86 -2.43 31.94
C GLN A 354 -6.25 -2.03 32.50
N SER A 355 -6.41 -0.83 33.02
CA SER A 355 -7.74 -0.31 33.32
C SER A 355 -8.39 0.28 32.06
N ASN A 356 -9.73 0.35 32.08
CA ASN A 356 -10.51 1.06 31.06
C ASN A 356 -10.74 2.54 31.42
N ASP A 357 -10.01 3.06 32.42
CA ASP A 357 -10.14 4.43 32.87
C ASP A 357 -9.57 5.41 31.84
N GLU A 358 -10.07 6.63 31.87
CA GLU A 358 -9.52 7.73 31.09
C GLU A 358 -8.16 8.17 31.63
N PHE A 359 -7.33 8.73 30.73
CA PHE A 359 -6.10 9.35 31.13
C PHE A 359 -6.36 10.57 32.01
N GLN A 360 -5.70 10.63 33.16
CA GLN A 360 -5.74 11.74 34.11
C GLN A 360 -4.57 12.67 33.83
N PHE A 361 -4.88 13.96 33.66
CA PHE A 361 -3.88 15.00 33.50
C PHE A 361 -3.15 15.28 34.81
N ILE A 362 -1.82 15.38 34.78
CA ILE A 362 -1.02 15.76 35.94
C ILE A 362 -0.87 17.27 35.97
N SER A 363 -1.46 17.89 36.96
CA SER A 363 -1.41 19.34 37.14
C SER A 363 0.05 19.85 37.22
N GLY A 364 0.32 21.01 36.62
CA GLY A 364 1.64 21.60 36.54
C GLY A 364 2.53 21.13 35.38
N THR A 365 2.02 20.25 34.51
CA THR A 365 2.76 19.74 33.32
C THR A 365 2.17 20.18 32.01
N LYS A 366 1.40 21.26 31.97
CA LYS A 366 0.84 21.79 30.71
C LYS A 366 1.97 22.23 29.79
N GLY A 367 2.04 21.69 28.60
CA GLY A 367 3.09 21.92 27.60
C GLY A 367 3.67 20.61 27.04
N GLN A 368 4.81 20.70 26.40
CA GLN A 368 5.36 19.56 25.67
C GLN A 368 6.21 18.68 26.59
N VAL A 369 5.84 17.43 26.73
CA VAL A 369 6.60 16.41 27.46
C VAL A 369 7.41 15.59 26.45
N TRP A 370 8.71 15.83 26.40
CA TRP A 370 9.60 15.23 25.40
C TRP A 370 10.04 13.82 25.72
N SER A 371 10.23 13.52 27.02
CA SER A 371 10.73 12.21 27.46
C SER A 371 10.26 11.85 28.86
N LEU A 372 10.08 10.55 29.06
CA LEU A 372 9.90 9.92 30.37
C LEU A 372 11.06 8.94 30.57
N TYR A 373 11.72 9.02 31.70
CA TYR A 373 12.87 8.18 31.97
C TYR A 373 12.84 7.64 33.40
N LEU A 374 12.76 6.31 33.50
CA LEU A 374 12.79 5.64 34.78
C LEU A 374 14.24 5.32 35.18
N TYR A 375 14.69 5.87 36.27
CA TYR A 375 16.03 5.61 36.75
C TYR A 375 16.09 5.57 38.29
N ASP A 376 16.69 4.55 38.83
CA ASP A 376 16.86 4.31 40.29
C ASP A 376 15.55 4.52 41.08
N GLY A 377 14.45 3.93 40.55
CA GLY A 377 13.12 4.01 41.14
C GLY A 377 12.45 5.38 41.08
N THR A 378 13.01 6.32 40.31
CA THR A 378 12.49 7.68 40.12
C THR A 378 12.06 7.87 38.66
N LEU A 379 10.86 8.38 38.45
CA LEU A 379 10.39 8.74 37.11
C LEU A 379 10.69 10.20 36.81
N PHE A 380 11.57 10.45 35.84
CA PHE A 380 11.91 11.79 35.34
C PHE A 380 11.03 12.12 34.13
N CYS A 381 10.60 13.37 34.08
CA CYS A 381 9.86 13.95 32.97
C CYS A 381 10.67 15.10 32.37
N GLY A 382 11.14 14.91 31.14
CA GLY A 382 11.75 15.96 30.32
C GLY A 382 10.69 16.77 29.59
N HIS A 383 10.63 18.05 29.91
CA HIS A 383 9.55 18.95 29.51
C HIS A 383 10.13 20.21 28.84
N ASP A 384 9.33 20.93 28.06
CA ASP A 384 9.74 22.22 27.47
C ASP A 384 10.05 23.28 28.54
N LEU A 385 9.44 23.20 29.72
CA LEU A 385 9.72 24.07 30.89
C LEU A 385 10.86 23.55 31.78
N GLY A 386 11.47 22.39 31.46
CA GLY A 386 12.59 21.88 32.28
C GLY A 386 12.49 20.40 32.61
N THR A 387 12.79 20.06 33.85
CA THR A 387 12.79 18.67 34.35
C THR A 387 11.92 18.54 35.59
N PHE A 388 11.03 17.59 35.54
CA PHE A 388 10.19 17.22 36.67
C PHE A 388 10.52 15.79 37.14
N VAL A 389 10.36 15.57 38.43
CA VAL A 389 10.29 14.27 39.07
C VAL A 389 8.81 13.95 39.35
N VAL A 390 8.39 12.76 38.94
CA VAL A 390 7.00 12.30 39.08
C VAL A 390 6.90 11.32 40.26
N THR A 391 6.04 11.61 41.21
CA THR A 391 5.76 10.74 42.36
C THR A 391 4.26 10.68 42.60
N ASN A 392 3.65 9.52 42.48
CA ASN A 392 2.21 9.26 42.75
C ASN A 392 1.27 10.28 42.07
N GLY A 393 1.52 10.63 40.80
CA GLY A 393 0.67 11.57 40.06
C GLY A 393 0.93 13.05 40.38
N ILE A 394 1.93 13.36 41.19
CA ILE A 394 2.35 14.74 41.50
C ILE A 394 3.74 14.98 40.89
N VAL A 395 4.01 16.19 40.43
CA VAL A 395 5.28 16.58 39.85
C VAL A 395 6.02 17.60 40.73
N LYS A 396 7.33 17.38 40.86
CA LYS A 396 8.25 18.35 41.48
C LYS A 396 9.21 18.85 40.39
N ASN A 397 9.22 20.15 40.11
CA ASN A 397 10.21 20.74 39.21
C ASN A 397 11.57 20.78 39.88
N ILE A 398 12.58 20.17 39.26
CA ILE A 398 13.96 20.16 39.76
C ILE A 398 14.93 20.96 38.88
N PHE A 399 14.47 21.39 37.69
CA PHE A 399 15.24 22.22 36.77
C PHE A 399 14.30 23.01 35.87
N SER A 400 14.43 24.33 35.83
CA SER A 400 13.56 25.27 35.10
C SER A 400 14.32 26.29 34.23
N LYS A 401 15.63 26.10 34.01
CA LYS A 401 16.44 27.05 33.23
C LYS A 401 16.34 26.92 31.74
N SER A 402 15.93 25.77 31.25
CA SER A 402 15.83 25.43 29.84
C SER A 402 15.00 24.14 29.67
N GLY A 403 14.34 23.92 28.53
CA GLY A 403 13.66 22.68 28.25
C GLY A 403 14.62 21.48 28.22
N THR A 404 14.08 20.30 28.56
CA THR A 404 14.86 19.05 28.69
C THR A 404 14.35 18.02 27.69
N TRP A 405 15.26 17.55 26.81
CA TRP A 405 14.94 16.60 25.78
C TRP A 405 14.95 15.14 26.22
N ASN A 406 16.00 14.75 26.93
CA ASN A 406 16.24 13.33 27.24
C ASN A 406 17.23 13.18 28.41
N PHE A 407 17.35 11.97 28.93
CA PHE A 407 18.23 11.61 30.04
C PHE A 407 19.16 10.46 29.67
N VAL A 408 20.37 10.45 30.22
CA VAL A 408 21.35 9.39 30.05
C VAL A 408 22.08 9.11 31.35
N ARG A 409 22.13 7.86 31.77
CA ARG A 409 22.86 7.43 32.98
C ARG A 409 24.37 7.66 32.84
N VAL A 410 25.02 8.10 33.91
CA VAL A 410 26.48 8.20 33.96
C VAL A 410 27.07 6.82 34.26
N PRO A 411 27.95 6.27 33.41
CA PRO A 411 28.57 4.97 33.67
C PRO A 411 29.37 4.97 34.96
N GLY A 412 29.16 3.97 35.82
CA GLY A 412 29.89 3.81 37.08
C GLY A 412 29.40 4.69 38.23
N ASN A 413 28.45 5.61 38.03
CA ASN A 413 27.94 6.47 39.11
C ASN A 413 26.42 6.53 39.09
N LYS A 414 25.76 5.82 40.04
CA LYS A 414 24.29 5.77 40.14
C LYS A 414 23.68 7.06 40.68
N ASN A 415 24.44 7.91 41.33
CA ASN A 415 23.97 9.17 41.91
C ASN A 415 24.02 10.34 40.91
N LEU A 416 24.49 10.09 39.67
CA LEU A 416 24.54 11.11 38.63
C LEU A 416 23.70 10.69 37.44
N LEU A 417 22.96 11.65 36.90
CA LEU A 417 22.19 11.51 35.67
C LEU A 417 22.44 12.71 34.76
N LEU A 418 22.73 12.49 33.50
CA LEU A 418 22.82 13.57 32.53
C LEU A 418 21.45 13.85 31.93
N GLN A 419 21.17 15.12 31.70
CA GLN A 419 20.03 15.58 30.88
C GLN A 419 20.53 16.43 29.71
N GLY A 420 19.98 16.14 28.54
CA GLY A 420 20.18 16.96 27.37
C GLY A 420 19.14 18.07 27.30
N ASN A 421 19.59 19.30 27.20
CA ASN A 421 18.72 20.47 27.23
C ASN A 421 18.68 21.19 25.88
N TYR A 422 17.80 22.20 25.74
CA TYR A 422 17.80 23.10 24.59
C TYR A 422 19.13 23.80 24.40
N TYR A 423 19.87 24.01 25.49
CA TYR A 423 21.19 24.68 25.52
C TYR A 423 22.21 23.81 26.24
N GLY A 424 22.69 22.73 25.60
CA GLY A 424 23.76 21.88 26.08
C GLY A 424 23.32 20.70 26.91
N VAL A 425 24.23 20.20 27.73
CA VAL A 425 24.04 19.04 28.61
C VAL A 425 24.24 19.49 30.07
N SER A 426 23.41 18.98 30.95
CA SER A 426 23.47 19.28 32.39
C SER A 426 23.49 18.01 33.22
N VAL A 427 23.90 18.15 34.46
CA VAL A 427 24.06 17.06 35.43
C VAL A 427 23.03 17.21 36.54
N LEU A 428 22.29 16.15 36.77
CA LEU A 428 21.48 15.95 37.97
C LEU A 428 22.22 15.05 38.92
N GLU A 429 22.05 15.32 40.23
CA GLU A 429 22.71 14.58 41.30
C GLU A 429 21.71 14.16 42.37
N LYS A 430 21.84 12.94 42.89
CA LYS A 430 21.04 12.43 43.99
C LYS A 430 21.72 12.83 45.31
N LYS A 431 21.12 13.74 46.06
CA LYS A 431 21.55 14.19 47.40
C LYS A 431 20.46 13.91 48.41
N ASN A 432 20.82 13.31 49.55
CA ASN A 432 19.88 12.99 50.62
C ASN A 432 18.62 12.24 50.11
N ASN A 433 18.80 11.33 49.15
CA ASN A 433 17.78 10.57 48.49
C ASN A 433 16.83 11.38 47.55
N GLU A 434 17.12 12.67 47.34
CA GLU A 434 16.39 13.53 46.38
C GLU A 434 17.27 13.88 45.19
N TRP A 435 16.67 13.93 44.01
CA TRP A 435 17.31 14.38 42.79
C TRP A 435 17.24 15.89 42.65
N VAL A 436 18.40 16.52 42.41
CA VAL A 436 18.56 17.98 42.27
C VAL A 436 19.42 18.31 41.04
N PHE A 437 19.21 19.48 40.48
CA PHE A 437 20.15 20.04 39.50
C PHE A 437 21.49 20.35 40.16
N ARG A 438 22.59 19.86 39.58
CA ARG A 438 23.95 20.11 40.05
C ARG A 438 24.62 21.24 39.26
N ASN A 439 24.83 21.06 37.95
CA ASN A 439 25.45 22.05 37.08
C ASN A 439 25.13 21.79 35.60
N LYS A 440 25.23 22.83 34.80
CA LYS A 440 25.40 22.71 33.36
C LYS A 440 26.86 22.38 33.03
N ILE A 441 27.15 21.51 32.10
CA ILE A 441 28.51 21.26 31.58
C ILE A 441 28.87 22.45 30.69
N ARG A 442 29.85 23.27 31.10
CA ARG A 442 30.28 24.48 30.40
C ARG A 442 31.04 24.10 29.11
N GLY A 443 31.03 24.98 28.11
CA GLY A 443 31.80 24.81 26.86
C GLY A 443 31.04 24.10 25.74
N PHE A 444 29.70 23.80 25.92
CA PHE A 444 28.84 23.31 24.86
C PHE A 444 27.40 23.78 25.06
N ASP A 445 26.90 24.61 24.12
CA ASP A 445 25.61 25.30 24.25
C ASP A 445 24.59 24.91 23.18
N TYR A 446 24.88 23.87 22.39
CA TYR A 446 23.95 23.42 21.35
C TYR A 446 22.92 22.45 21.92
N SER A 447 21.71 22.51 21.35
CA SER A 447 20.61 21.61 21.66
C SER A 447 21.03 20.14 21.62
N SER A 448 20.78 19.41 22.73
CA SER A 448 21.29 18.05 22.97
C SER A 448 20.14 17.03 23.09
N LYS A 449 19.32 16.90 22.01
CA LYS A 449 18.17 15.99 21.99
C LYS A 449 18.61 14.53 22.10
N TYR A 450 19.60 14.14 21.34
CA TYR A 450 20.17 12.79 21.32
C TYR A 450 21.62 12.84 21.71
N PHE A 451 21.97 12.18 22.78
CA PHE A 451 23.35 12.14 23.27
C PHE A 451 23.61 10.83 24.01
N ALA A 452 24.87 10.49 24.16
CA ALA A 452 25.34 9.32 24.89
C ALA A 452 26.66 9.66 25.58
N ILE A 453 26.98 8.96 26.69
CA ILE A 453 28.24 9.11 27.40
C ILE A 453 28.96 7.78 27.49
N THR A 454 30.27 7.79 27.24
CA THR A 454 31.14 6.61 27.38
C THR A 454 31.70 6.48 28.81
N LYS A 455 32.28 5.33 29.13
CA LYS A 455 32.99 5.12 30.41
C LYS A 455 34.15 6.10 30.62
N GLY A 456 34.73 6.67 29.56
CA GLY A 456 35.80 7.67 29.62
C GLY A 456 35.31 9.12 29.73
N PHE A 457 34.04 9.35 30.06
CA PHE A 457 33.42 10.67 30.16
C PHE A 457 33.42 11.49 28.85
N GLU A 458 33.51 10.78 27.71
CA GLU A 458 33.27 11.40 26.39
C GLU A 458 31.78 11.42 26.16
N ILE A 459 31.22 12.59 25.84
CA ILE A 459 29.81 12.77 25.49
C ILE A 459 29.72 12.96 23.98
N TYR A 460 28.87 12.17 23.35
CA TYR A 460 28.52 12.29 21.92
C TYR A 460 27.14 12.90 21.82
N VAL A 461 27.02 13.99 21.04
CA VAL A 461 25.77 14.72 20.86
C VAL A 461 25.43 14.77 19.38
N SER A 462 24.22 14.37 19.01
CA SER A 462 23.66 14.58 17.67
C SER A 462 22.83 15.86 17.64
N HIS A 463 23.27 16.83 16.87
CA HIS A 463 22.52 18.05 16.59
C HIS A 463 22.00 18.00 15.14
N GLU A 464 20.70 18.16 14.96
CA GLU A 464 20.03 17.97 13.67
C GLU A 464 20.67 18.78 12.52
N TYR A 465 21.01 20.03 12.77
CA TYR A 465 21.52 20.95 11.74
C TYR A 465 23.04 21.11 11.73
N LYS A 466 23.74 20.62 12.76
CA LYS A 466 25.19 20.78 12.89
C LYS A 466 25.98 19.47 12.82
N GLY A 467 25.28 18.31 12.93
CA GLY A 467 25.90 16.98 12.89
C GLY A 467 26.28 16.45 14.27
N VAL A 468 27.25 15.55 14.30
CA VAL A 468 27.66 14.84 15.54
C VAL A 468 28.86 15.55 16.15
N PHE A 469 28.81 15.74 17.46
CA PHE A 469 29.87 16.28 18.26
C PHE A 469 30.40 15.23 19.25
N ARG A 470 31.72 15.20 19.48
CA ARG A 470 32.37 14.49 20.57
C ARG A 470 32.92 15.52 21.54
N LEU A 471 32.49 15.43 22.76
CA LEU A 471 32.88 16.32 23.84
C LEU A 471 33.74 15.52 24.84
N GLU A 472 34.98 15.90 25.02
CA GLU A 472 35.84 15.36 26.07
C GLU A 472 35.65 16.21 27.32
N THR A 473 35.03 15.64 28.34
CA THR A 473 34.74 16.38 29.59
C THR A 473 35.77 16.11 30.67
N ASP A 474 35.79 16.94 31.69
CA ASP A 474 36.49 16.64 32.94
C ASP A 474 35.79 15.50 33.70
N ALA A 475 36.51 14.80 34.57
CA ALA A 475 35.96 13.67 35.35
C ALA A 475 34.80 14.07 36.27
N LYS A 476 34.70 15.36 36.61
CA LYS A 476 33.64 15.91 37.46
C LYS A 476 32.41 16.33 36.65
N LEU A 477 32.46 16.24 35.32
CA LEU A 477 31.37 16.68 34.40
C LEU A 477 30.98 18.15 34.63
N GLN A 478 31.96 19.01 34.80
CA GLN A 478 31.75 20.45 35.01
C GLN A 478 31.96 21.25 33.72
N GLU A 479 32.92 20.81 32.88
CA GLU A 479 33.27 21.51 31.65
C GLU A 479 33.76 20.58 30.53
N VAL A 480 33.61 21.03 29.32
CA VAL A 480 34.15 20.41 28.11
C VAL A 480 35.58 20.90 27.93
N ARG A 481 36.56 19.99 27.97
CA ARG A 481 37.96 20.27 27.72
C ARG A 481 38.28 20.44 26.25
N ARG A 482 37.65 19.59 25.41
CA ARG A 482 37.79 19.61 23.95
C ARG A 482 36.46 19.28 23.31
N ASN A 483 36.18 19.96 22.19
CA ASN A 483 34.99 19.77 21.40
C ASN A 483 35.40 19.44 19.95
N PHE A 484 34.93 18.30 19.41
CA PHE A 484 35.19 17.84 18.06
C PHE A 484 33.87 17.71 17.30
N ALA A 485 33.76 18.35 16.15
CA ALA A 485 32.66 18.16 15.23
C ALA A 485 33.04 17.16 14.14
N TYR A 486 32.23 16.13 13.95
CA TYR A 486 32.46 15.15 12.90
C TYR A 486 32.06 15.71 11.54
N LYS A 487 32.94 15.53 10.53
CA LYS A 487 32.61 15.78 9.12
C LYS A 487 31.86 14.58 8.50
N ASN A 488 32.15 13.38 8.96
CA ASN A 488 31.50 12.14 8.59
C ASN A 488 31.16 11.35 9.87
N PRO A 489 29.91 10.89 10.07
CA PRO A 489 28.75 10.98 9.15
C PRO A 489 28.22 12.41 9.01
N LYS A 490 27.57 12.68 7.85
CA LYS A 490 26.95 13.97 7.61
C LYS A 490 25.77 14.22 8.56
N LYS A 491 25.47 15.50 8.79
CA LYS A 491 24.21 15.88 9.45
C LYS A 491 23.00 15.41 8.65
N GLY A 492 21.87 15.19 9.30
CA GLY A 492 20.64 14.77 8.63
C GLY A 492 19.40 15.23 9.37
N LYS A 493 18.35 15.56 8.62
CA LYS A 493 17.02 15.84 9.19
C LYS A 493 16.50 14.57 9.88
N ASN A 494 15.93 14.75 11.07
CA ASN A 494 15.43 13.67 11.93
C ASN A 494 16.50 12.60 12.29
N ALA A 495 17.78 12.97 12.23
CA ALA A 495 18.86 12.09 12.66
C ALA A 495 18.81 11.85 14.16
N SER A 496 19.24 10.68 14.61
CA SER A 496 19.36 10.36 16.02
C SER A 496 20.68 9.70 16.38
N LEU A 497 20.97 9.63 17.67
CA LEU A 497 22.12 8.95 18.22
C LEU A 497 21.68 8.16 19.44
N VAL A 498 22.15 6.91 19.54
CA VAL A 498 21.84 6.03 20.66
C VAL A 498 23.05 5.19 21.04
N GLN A 499 23.14 4.77 22.30
CA GLN A 499 24.08 3.77 22.75
C GLN A 499 23.42 2.41 22.82
N PHE A 500 23.98 1.44 22.10
CA PHE A 500 23.52 0.04 22.09
C PHE A 500 24.74 -0.88 22.28
N ASN A 501 24.68 -1.82 23.24
CA ASN A 501 25.78 -2.73 23.58
C ASN A 501 27.14 -2.01 23.81
N ASN A 502 27.11 -0.89 24.54
CA ASN A 502 28.27 -0.03 24.80
C ASN A 502 28.94 0.59 23.55
N VAL A 503 28.27 0.57 22.42
CA VAL A 503 28.71 1.21 21.18
C VAL A 503 27.72 2.30 20.82
N ILE A 504 28.21 3.40 20.28
CA ILE A 504 27.40 4.52 19.84
C ILE A 504 27.03 4.33 18.37
N TYR A 505 25.75 4.50 18.08
CA TYR A 505 25.21 4.47 16.73
C TYR A 505 24.59 5.83 16.41
N TYR A 506 24.78 6.26 15.20
CA TYR A 506 24.16 7.45 14.62
C TYR A 506 23.40 7.05 13.36
N ALA A 507 22.19 7.53 13.19
CA ALA A 507 21.37 7.25 12.01
C ALA A 507 20.89 8.52 11.32
N ASN A 508 21.02 8.56 10.01
CA ASN A 508 20.52 9.60 9.12
C ASN A 508 20.02 8.98 7.80
N LYS A 509 19.64 9.80 6.80
CA LYS A 509 19.17 9.33 5.50
C LYS A 509 20.20 8.46 4.74
N GLU A 510 21.49 8.63 5.00
CA GLU A 510 22.56 7.85 4.34
C GLU A 510 22.73 6.46 4.94
N GLY A 511 22.15 6.19 6.11
CA GLY A 511 22.18 4.91 6.79
C GLY A 511 22.44 5.02 8.28
N VAL A 512 22.79 3.91 8.88
CA VAL A 512 23.21 3.80 10.29
C VAL A 512 24.73 3.69 10.35
N PHE A 513 25.34 4.49 11.18
CA PHE A 513 26.78 4.54 11.39
C PHE A 513 27.09 4.10 12.81
N LYS A 514 28.15 3.32 12.95
CA LYS A 514 28.64 2.76 14.19
C LYS A 514 29.99 3.38 14.55
N LEU A 515 30.14 3.81 15.80
CA LEU A 515 31.40 4.35 16.30
C LEU A 515 32.40 3.22 16.55
N ASN A 516 33.61 3.34 15.97
CA ASN A 516 34.76 2.55 16.40
C ASN A 516 35.33 3.14 17.70
N ASN A 517 35.25 2.40 18.77
CA ASN A 517 35.70 2.88 20.09
C ASN A 517 37.23 3.16 20.20
N THR A 518 38.04 2.53 19.31
CA THR A 518 39.52 2.70 19.28
C THR A 518 39.91 3.92 18.44
N THR A 519 39.47 3.96 17.20
CA THR A 519 39.83 5.07 16.27
C THR A 519 38.99 6.33 16.51
N LYS A 520 37.87 6.21 17.21
CA LYS A 520 36.88 7.29 17.44
C LYS A 520 36.23 7.78 16.15
N GLU A 521 36.22 6.96 15.10
CA GLU A 521 35.61 7.27 13.81
C GLU A 521 34.32 6.50 13.59
N PHE A 522 33.38 7.08 12.85
CA PHE A 522 32.14 6.42 12.47
C PHE A 522 32.32 5.72 11.13
N TYR A 523 31.83 4.50 11.03
CA TYR A 523 31.73 3.74 9.79
C TYR A 523 30.31 3.22 9.58
N LYS A 524 29.90 3.10 8.33
CA LYS A 524 28.54 2.63 7.98
C LYS A 524 28.36 1.18 8.43
N GLU A 525 27.25 0.93 9.12
CA GLU A 525 26.85 -0.41 9.58
C GLU A 525 25.85 -0.99 8.57
N PRO A 526 26.20 -2.02 7.79
CA PRO A 526 25.37 -2.47 6.66
C PRO A 526 24.04 -3.07 7.09
N VAL A 527 24.04 -3.90 8.16
CA VAL A 527 22.85 -4.65 8.60
C VAL A 527 21.75 -3.69 9.08
N LEU A 528 22.10 -2.71 9.91
CA LEU A 528 21.13 -1.72 10.36
C LEU A 528 20.76 -0.73 9.25
N SER A 529 21.69 -0.39 8.36
CA SER A 529 21.44 0.54 7.25
C SER A 529 20.45 0.00 6.23
N SER A 530 20.31 -1.32 6.12
CA SER A 530 19.37 -1.96 5.20
C SER A 530 17.90 -1.60 5.44
N VAL A 531 17.57 -1.01 6.60
CA VAL A 531 16.22 -0.51 6.89
C VAL A 531 15.85 0.68 6.01
N PHE A 532 16.84 1.47 5.58
CA PHE A 532 16.64 2.72 4.85
C PHE A 532 16.88 2.61 3.34
N GLU A 533 17.08 1.40 2.83
CA GLU A 533 17.21 1.14 1.40
C GLU A 533 15.88 1.41 0.66
N LYS A 534 15.96 1.66 -0.65
CA LYS A 534 14.79 1.85 -1.54
C LYS A 534 13.84 2.98 -1.09
N ASP A 535 14.37 4.13 -0.65
CA ASP A 535 13.57 5.28 -0.20
C ASP A 535 12.66 5.01 1.03
N GLU A 536 13.01 4.03 1.86
CA GLU A 536 12.28 3.68 3.09
C GLU A 536 12.57 4.63 4.26
N TYR A 537 13.47 5.60 4.14
CA TYR A 537 13.82 6.51 5.22
C TYR A 537 12.67 7.47 5.57
N THR A 538 12.29 7.49 6.84
CA THR A 538 11.36 8.47 7.43
C THR A 538 12.07 9.30 8.49
N SER A 539 12.71 8.63 9.43
CA SER A 539 13.55 9.24 10.46
C SER A 539 14.71 8.32 10.82
N GLY A 540 15.78 8.91 11.38
CA GLY A 540 16.88 8.16 11.97
C GLY A 540 16.64 7.77 13.41
N LYS A 541 15.40 7.90 13.95
CA LYS A 541 15.09 7.55 15.34
C LYS A 541 15.44 6.10 15.63
N MET A 542 16.25 5.90 16.64
CA MET A 542 16.62 4.61 17.20
C MET A 542 16.21 4.55 18.67
N ILE A 543 15.62 3.44 19.09
CA ILE A 543 15.21 3.20 20.47
C ILE A 543 15.75 1.85 20.91
N VAL A 544 16.34 1.78 22.09
CA VAL A 544 16.78 0.52 22.72
C VAL A 544 15.81 0.19 23.85
N ASP A 545 15.19 -1.00 23.77
CA ASP A 545 14.24 -1.44 24.77
C ASP A 545 14.91 -2.17 25.98
N ASN A 546 14.12 -2.49 27.00
CA ASN A 546 14.60 -3.19 28.18
C ASN A 546 15.05 -4.64 27.91
N SER A 547 14.64 -5.21 26.76
CA SER A 547 15.06 -6.55 26.29
C SER A 547 16.31 -6.48 25.41
N ASN A 548 16.97 -5.32 25.36
CA ASN A 548 18.17 -5.06 24.54
C ASN A 548 17.95 -5.33 23.05
N LYS A 549 16.79 -4.93 22.52
CA LYS A 549 16.52 -4.83 21.09
C LYS A 549 16.69 -3.39 20.65
N ILE A 550 17.28 -3.16 19.48
CA ILE A 550 17.31 -1.83 18.86
C ILE A 550 16.24 -1.73 17.79
N TRP A 551 15.40 -0.71 17.91
CA TRP A 551 14.26 -0.43 17.06
C TRP A 551 14.56 0.72 16.10
N LEU A 552 14.15 0.57 14.83
CA LEU A 552 14.25 1.56 13.78
C LEU A 552 12.91 1.68 13.04
N PHE A 553 12.64 2.88 12.55
CA PHE A 553 11.40 3.21 11.86
C PHE A 553 11.67 3.45 10.38
N SER A 554 10.85 2.86 9.53
CA SER A 554 10.84 3.13 8.11
C SER A 554 9.42 3.41 7.62
N LYS A 555 9.26 3.73 6.37
CA LYS A 555 8.00 4.16 5.80
C LYS A 555 6.88 3.11 5.93
N ASN A 556 7.23 1.85 5.69
CA ASN A 556 6.27 0.74 5.66
C ASN A 556 6.48 -0.27 6.79
N TYR A 557 7.57 -0.15 7.57
CA TYR A 557 7.95 -1.13 8.58
C TYR A 557 8.50 -0.47 9.84
N ILE A 558 8.20 -1.09 10.98
CA ILE A 558 9.02 -0.94 12.19
C ILE A 558 9.91 -2.17 12.27
N SER A 559 11.21 -1.96 12.34
CA SER A 559 12.17 -3.05 12.41
C SER A 559 12.86 -3.07 13.76
N TYR A 560 13.02 -4.24 14.35
CA TYR A 560 13.88 -4.41 15.49
C TYR A 560 14.97 -5.45 15.23
N TYR A 561 16.10 -5.23 15.86
CA TYR A 561 17.24 -6.13 15.82
C TYR A 561 17.52 -6.66 17.20
N ALA A 562 17.64 -7.96 17.30
CA ALA A 562 18.02 -8.65 18.52
C ALA A 562 19.30 -9.45 18.27
N SER A 563 20.18 -9.52 19.26
CA SER A 563 21.35 -10.40 19.18
C SER A 563 20.94 -11.85 19.27
N ASN A 564 21.38 -12.66 18.33
CA ASN A 564 21.26 -14.10 18.47
C ASN A 564 22.22 -14.57 19.57
N LYS A 565 21.68 -15.23 20.59
CA LYS A 565 22.46 -15.73 21.75
C LYS A 565 23.61 -16.66 21.37
N LEU A 566 23.47 -17.38 20.23
CA LEU A 566 24.45 -18.38 19.81
C LEU A 566 25.61 -17.80 18.97
N ILE A 567 25.34 -16.81 18.11
CA ILE A 567 26.30 -16.34 17.12
C ILE A 567 26.59 -14.83 17.19
N ASN A 568 26.05 -14.14 18.18
CA ASN A 568 26.20 -12.71 18.41
C ASN A 568 25.99 -11.81 17.17
N LYS A 569 25.21 -12.31 16.19
CA LYS A 569 24.81 -11.54 15.01
C LYS A 569 23.45 -10.93 15.24
N LEU A 570 23.28 -9.70 14.77
CA LEU A 570 21.98 -9.02 14.79
C LEU A 570 21.06 -9.65 13.73
N LYS A 571 19.87 -10.09 14.15
CA LYS A 571 18.81 -10.56 13.26
C LYS A 571 17.76 -9.47 13.14
N ARG A 572 17.44 -9.08 11.91
CA ARG A 572 16.35 -8.15 11.60
C ARG A 572 15.00 -8.87 11.71
N ASN A 573 14.06 -8.26 12.41
CA ASN A 573 12.66 -8.60 12.41
C ASN A 573 11.91 -7.34 12.01
N SER A 574 11.18 -7.39 10.90
CA SER A 574 10.42 -6.25 10.40
C SER A 574 8.94 -6.51 10.60
N ILE A 575 8.25 -5.55 11.16
CA ILE A 575 6.81 -5.55 11.40
C ILE A 575 6.22 -4.55 10.42
N PRO A 576 5.41 -4.99 9.47
CA PRO A 576 4.72 -4.07 8.58
C PRO A 576 3.66 -3.31 9.37
N ILE A 577 3.50 -2.05 9.06
CA ILE A 577 2.53 -1.19 9.72
C ILE A 577 1.60 -0.60 8.67
N PRO A 578 0.29 -0.74 8.84
CA PRO A 578 -0.68 -0.11 7.94
C PRO A 578 -0.55 1.42 8.02
N ALA A 579 -0.85 2.07 6.92
CA ALA A 579 -0.82 3.53 6.83
C ALA A 579 -1.69 4.21 7.90
N SER A 580 -2.78 3.55 8.33
CA SER A 580 -3.65 4.04 9.41
C SER A 580 -2.99 4.09 10.79
N LEU A 581 -1.91 3.35 11.01
CA LEU A 581 -1.16 3.31 12.28
C LEU A 581 0.21 4.00 12.17
N THR A 582 0.60 4.49 11.00
CA THR A 582 1.88 5.20 10.79
C THR A 582 1.84 6.68 11.17
N ASN A 583 0.75 7.14 11.78
CA ASN A 583 0.57 8.53 12.21
C ASN A 583 1.46 8.90 13.41
N SER A 584 2.76 8.58 13.35
CA SER A 584 3.73 9.07 14.33
C SER A 584 4.37 10.37 13.86
N MET A 585 4.71 11.25 14.80
CA MET A 585 5.46 12.47 14.47
C MET A 585 6.90 12.11 14.15
N LEU A 586 7.34 12.38 12.92
CA LEU A 586 8.68 12.03 12.43
C LEU A 586 9.80 12.62 13.31
N GLY A 587 10.70 11.76 13.76
CA GLY A 587 11.79 12.11 14.68
C GLY A 587 11.38 12.20 16.17
N TYR A 588 10.11 11.84 16.46
CA TYR A 588 9.56 11.72 17.81
C TYR A 588 8.86 10.40 18.04
N GLU A 589 9.11 9.42 17.19
CA GLU A 589 8.57 8.07 17.33
C GLU A 589 8.88 7.53 18.73
N ASN A 590 7.90 6.89 19.33
CA ASN A 590 7.99 6.34 20.67
C ASN A 590 7.67 4.85 20.70
N ILE A 591 8.51 4.09 21.38
CA ILE A 591 8.23 2.69 21.73
C ILE A 591 8.51 2.51 23.22
N THR A 592 7.58 1.90 23.93
CA THR A 592 7.77 1.51 25.33
C THR A 592 7.38 0.05 25.51
N GLN A 593 8.27 -0.73 26.08
CA GLN A 593 8.00 -2.11 26.42
C GLN A 593 7.13 -2.17 27.66
N LEU A 594 5.89 -2.67 27.51
CA LEU A 594 4.92 -2.85 28.60
C LEU A 594 5.02 -4.25 29.25
N SER A 595 5.34 -5.26 28.45
CA SER A 595 5.61 -6.64 28.86
C SER A 595 6.72 -7.22 27.99
N PRO A 596 7.21 -8.45 28.23
CA PRO A 596 8.24 -9.05 27.37
C PRO A 596 7.89 -9.13 25.88
N SER A 597 6.59 -9.14 25.54
CA SER A 597 6.10 -9.24 24.16
C SER A 597 5.21 -8.06 23.73
N THR A 598 4.70 -7.26 24.67
CA THR A 598 3.76 -6.18 24.38
C THR A 598 4.48 -4.83 24.40
N TYR A 599 4.29 -4.07 23.33
CA TYR A 599 4.88 -2.77 23.14
C TYR A 599 3.83 -1.70 22.92
N PHE A 600 4.06 -0.53 23.45
CA PHE A 600 3.27 0.69 23.25
C PHE A 600 3.93 1.55 22.18
N PHE A 601 3.16 2.12 21.28
CA PHE A 601 3.60 3.02 20.22
C PHE A 601 2.74 4.29 20.24
N GLY A 602 3.36 5.44 20.41
CA GLY A 602 2.67 6.73 20.39
C GLY A 602 2.39 7.19 18.95
N THR A 603 1.22 7.81 18.77
CA THR A 603 0.78 8.41 17.51
C THR A 603 0.45 9.90 17.68
N THR A 604 0.11 10.58 16.60
CA THR A 604 -0.30 11.99 16.62
C THR A 604 -1.68 12.20 17.25
N ASP A 605 -2.49 11.17 17.33
CA ASP A 605 -3.89 11.16 17.73
C ASP A 605 -4.21 10.08 18.79
N GLY A 606 -3.17 9.64 19.54
CA GLY A 606 -3.31 8.62 20.57
C GLY A 606 -2.16 7.65 20.61
N TYR A 607 -2.45 6.35 20.64
CA TYR A 607 -1.44 5.29 20.65
C TYR A 607 -2.03 3.97 20.18
N TYR A 608 -1.15 3.01 19.92
CA TYR A 608 -1.52 1.60 19.83
C TYR A 608 -0.56 0.73 20.64
N THR A 609 -1.05 -0.41 21.07
CA THR A 609 -0.24 -1.47 21.66
C THR A 609 -0.15 -2.65 20.71
N MET A 610 0.95 -3.40 20.76
CA MET A 610 1.17 -4.55 19.90
C MET A 610 1.85 -5.67 20.66
N ASN A 611 1.29 -6.89 20.56
CA ASN A 611 1.95 -8.09 21.02
C ASN A 611 2.74 -8.73 19.87
N ILE A 612 4.08 -8.60 19.91
CA ILE A 612 4.94 -9.07 18.82
C ILE A 612 5.04 -10.59 18.69
N ASN A 613 4.66 -11.34 19.72
CA ASN A 613 4.66 -12.81 19.69
C ASN A 613 3.39 -13.38 19.03
N GLU A 614 2.32 -12.61 18.99
CA GLU A 614 1.05 -12.98 18.38
C GLU A 614 0.94 -12.52 16.91
N LEU A 615 1.97 -11.91 16.37
CA LEU A 615 2.08 -11.58 14.95
C LEU A 615 2.30 -12.88 14.15
N ALA A 616 1.26 -13.68 14.03
CA ALA A 616 1.22 -14.85 13.18
C ALA A 616 0.59 -14.47 11.83
N PHE A 617 1.20 -14.95 10.75
CA PHE A 617 0.67 -14.78 9.41
C PHE A 617 0.13 -16.13 8.97
N GLU A 618 -1.17 -16.22 8.70
CA GLU A 618 -1.80 -17.42 8.17
C GLU A 618 -1.36 -17.68 6.72
N ASN A 619 -1.56 -18.93 6.26
CA ASN A 619 -1.26 -19.35 4.90
C ASN A 619 -2.35 -18.85 3.95
N TYR A 620 -2.22 -17.61 3.49
CA TYR A 620 -3.08 -17.06 2.45
C TYR A 620 -2.73 -17.62 1.08
N LYS A 621 -3.74 -17.69 0.22
CA LYS A 621 -3.58 -18.08 -1.18
C LYS A 621 -3.74 -16.85 -2.07
N VAL A 622 -2.77 -16.61 -2.94
CA VAL A 622 -2.97 -15.69 -4.05
C VAL A 622 -3.87 -16.35 -5.07
N SER A 623 -4.77 -15.59 -5.66
CA SER A 623 -5.65 -16.03 -6.75
C SER A 623 -5.74 -14.96 -7.83
N ILE A 624 -5.91 -15.39 -9.09
CA ILE A 624 -6.29 -14.47 -10.18
C ILE A 624 -7.78 -14.25 -10.05
N SER A 625 -8.19 -12.99 -9.89
CA SER A 625 -9.58 -12.61 -9.69
C SER A 625 -10.29 -12.18 -10.98
N ASN A 626 -9.52 -11.65 -11.94
CA ASN A 626 -10.06 -11.24 -13.24
C ASN A 626 -8.97 -11.22 -14.31
N ILE A 627 -9.32 -11.61 -15.51
CA ILE A 627 -8.49 -11.46 -16.70
C ILE A 627 -9.33 -10.71 -17.71
N SER A 628 -8.86 -9.57 -18.15
CA SER A 628 -9.55 -8.81 -19.17
C SER A 628 -8.66 -8.52 -20.36
N SER A 629 -9.26 -8.53 -21.55
CA SER A 629 -8.61 -8.14 -22.80
C SER A 629 -9.36 -6.97 -23.42
N ASN A 630 -8.67 -6.18 -24.20
CA ASN A 630 -9.27 -5.16 -25.04
C ASN A 630 -8.42 -4.90 -26.28
N THR A 631 -9.07 -4.44 -27.33
CA THR A 631 -8.41 -3.84 -28.48
C THR A 631 -7.97 -2.43 -28.13
N LEU A 632 -7.10 -1.80 -28.92
CA LEU A 632 -6.54 -0.47 -28.65
C LEU A 632 -7.59 0.60 -28.29
N ASN A 633 -8.78 0.53 -28.92
CA ASN A 633 -9.89 1.49 -28.73
C ASN A 633 -11.23 0.78 -28.42
N GLY A 634 -11.20 -0.50 -28.05
CA GLY A 634 -12.40 -1.31 -27.81
C GLY A 634 -12.82 -1.40 -26.34
N SER A 635 -14.03 -1.89 -26.13
CA SER A 635 -14.52 -2.20 -24.79
C SER A 635 -13.71 -3.32 -24.13
N VAL A 636 -13.63 -3.28 -22.82
CA VAL A 636 -12.97 -4.32 -22.01
C VAL A 636 -13.85 -5.58 -22.01
N LYS A 637 -13.24 -6.72 -22.32
CA LYS A 637 -13.87 -8.05 -22.33
C LYS A 637 -13.27 -8.88 -21.21
N THR A 638 -14.10 -9.53 -20.41
CA THR A 638 -13.65 -10.46 -19.37
C THR A 638 -13.48 -11.86 -19.95
N ASN A 639 -12.40 -12.55 -19.55
CA ASN A 639 -11.99 -13.83 -20.12
C ASN A 639 -11.98 -14.95 -19.07
N PRO A 640 -12.05 -16.22 -19.47
CA PRO A 640 -11.96 -17.36 -18.56
C PRO A 640 -10.69 -17.34 -17.73
N ILE A 641 -10.83 -17.66 -16.42
CA ILE A 641 -9.73 -17.70 -15.45
C ILE A 641 -9.23 -19.14 -15.27
N LEU A 642 -10.14 -20.13 -15.42
CA LEU A 642 -9.87 -21.54 -15.13
C LEU A 642 -9.35 -22.34 -16.34
N GLU A 643 -9.39 -21.76 -17.52
CA GLU A 643 -8.98 -22.38 -18.78
C GLU A 643 -7.78 -21.64 -19.38
N GLU A 644 -7.01 -22.28 -20.24
CA GLU A 644 -5.95 -21.62 -20.98
C GLU A 644 -6.53 -20.56 -21.93
N GLY A 645 -5.97 -19.35 -21.89
CA GLY A 645 -6.45 -18.25 -22.71
C GLY A 645 -6.00 -18.34 -24.17
N ARG A 646 -6.89 -17.99 -25.10
CA ARG A 646 -6.55 -17.78 -26.51
C ARG A 646 -7.12 -16.46 -26.97
N PHE A 647 -6.22 -15.50 -27.23
CA PHE A 647 -6.60 -14.13 -27.56
C PHE A 647 -6.33 -13.83 -29.03
N PRO A 648 -7.25 -13.21 -29.74
CA PRO A 648 -7.01 -12.66 -31.07
C PRO A 648 -5.86 -11.64 -31.04
N HIS A 649 -5.14 -11.47 -32.13
CA HIS A 649 -4.03 -10.54 -32.23
C HIS A 649 -4.40 -9.08 -31.92
N ASP A 650 -5.62 -8.67 -32.19
CA ASP A 650 -6.15 -7.33 -31.93
C ASP A 650 -6.64 -7.14 -30.48
N GLU A 651 -6.89 -8.22 -29.72
CA GLU A 651 -7.20 -8.22 -28.28
C GLU A 651 -5.95 -8.46 -27.44
N ASN A 652 -4.83 -7.86 -27.78
CA ASN A 652 -3.51 -8.12 -27.18
C ASN A 652 -3.11 -7.19 -26.04
N ASN A 653 -4.05 -6.38 -25.55
CA ASN A 653 -3.89 -5.67 -24.30
C ASN A 653 -4.56 -6.48 -23.20
N LEU A 654 -3.77 -7.03 -22.28
CA LEU A 654 -4.24 -7.92 -21.22
C LEU A 654 -4.03 -7.31 -19.85
N THR A 655 -5.08 -7.28 -19.05
CA THR A 655 -5.00 -6.90 -17.65
C THR A 655 -5.28 -8.11 -16.79
N PHE A 656 -4.33 -8.44 -15.93
CA PHE A 656 -4.46 -9.46 -14.90
C PHE A 656 -4.72 -8.78 -13.57
N SER A 657 -5.83 -9.10 -12.92
CA SER A 657 -6.13 -8.72 -11.54
C SER A 657 -5.98 -9.94 -10.65
N TYR A 658 -5.30 -9.78 -9.54
CA TYR A 658 -5.03 -10.84 -8.59
C TYR A 658 -5.26 -10.33 -7.17
N THR A 659 -5.51 -11.25 -6.25
CA THR A 659 -5.87 -10.91 -4.90
C THR A 659 -5.40 -11.95 -3.90
N VAL A 660 -5.27 -11.51 -2.67
CA VAL A 660 -5.22 -12.34 -1.46
C VAL A 660 -6.38 -11.90 -0.60
N ALA A 661 -7.22 -12.83 -0.19
CA ALA A 661 -8.38 -12.56 0.66
C ALA A 661 -7.94 -12.36 2.11
N GLU A 662 -7.17 -11.30 2.35
CA GLU A 662 -6.69 -10.87 3.66
C GLU A 662 -7.46 -9.62 4.08
N TYR A 663 -8.11 -9.65 5.24
CA TYR A 663 -9.04 -8.62 5.70
C TYR A 663 -8.55 -7.84 6.92
N ASN A 664 -7.49 -8.27 7.56
CA ASN A 664 -6.93 -7.60 8.73
C ASN A 664 -6.39 -6.19 8.40
N LYS A 665 -5.90 -6.00 7.16
CA LYS A 665 -5.44 -4.72 6.61
C LYS A 665 -4.40 -3.95 7.43
N TYR A 666 -3.86 -4.56 8.48
CA TYR A 666 -2.68 -4.04 9.16
C TYR A 666 -1.38 -4.59 8.54
N ILE A 667 -1.50 -5.39 7.48
CA ILE A 667 -0.40 -5.89 6.68
C ILE A 667 -0.68 -5.56 5.22
N ASN A 668 0.27 -4.91 4.56
CA ASN A 668 0.19 -4.74 3.12
C ASN A 668 0.54 -6.05 2.43
N VAL A 669 -0.36 -6.51 1.57
CA VAL A 669 -0.05 -7.60 0.64
C VAL A 669 0.82 -7.03 -0.47
N GLU A 670 1.99 -7.58 -0.67
CA GLU A 670 2.87 -7.24 -1.78
C GLU A 670 2.84 -8.37 -2.82
N TYR A 671 2.80 -7.99 -4.08
CA TYR A 671 2.75 -8.89 -5.23
C TYR A 671 4.01 -8.76 -6.08
N GLN A 672 4.42 -9.87 -6.65
CA GLN A 672 5.47 -9.93 -7.65
C GLN A 672 4.98 -10.83 -8.79
N TYR A 673 5.17 -10.39 -10.02
CA TYR A 673 4.71 -11.12 -11.19
C TYR A 673 5.82 -11.25 -12.25
N ILE A 674 5.64 -12.23 -13.14
CA ILE A 674 6.44 -12.41 -14.34
C ILE A 674 5.51 -12.86 -15.48
N LEU A 675 5.79 -12.39 -16.67
CA LEU A 675 5.17 -12.88 -17.91
C LEU A 675 6.26 -13.57 -18.72
N GLU A 676 6.41 -14.89 -18.52
CA GLU A 676 7.35 -15.70 -19.31
C GLU A 676 6.94 -15.68 -20.79
N GLY A 677 7.90 -15.57 -21.68
CA GLY A 677 7.72 -15.30 -23.10
C GLY A 677 7.79 -13.81 -23.47
N PHE A 678 7.77 -12.90 -22.45
CA PHE A 678 7.88 -11.45 -22.62
C PHE A 678 8.95 -10.83 -21.73
N GLN A 679 9.14 -11.38 -20.51
CA GLN A 679 10.09 -10.90 -19.51
C GLN A 679 10.94 -12.06 -18.98
N ASP A 680 12.23 -11.81 -18.74
CA ASP A 680 13.16 -12.79 -18.20
C ASP A 680 13.30 -12.71 -16.67
N GLN A 681 12.79 -11.66 -16.04
CA GLN A 681 12.93 -11.42 -14.62
C GLN A 681 11.59 -11.06 -13.99
N TRP A 682 11.44 -11.45 -12.73
CA TRP A 682 10.32 -11.04 -11.91
C TRP A 682 10.29 -9.51 -11.74
N SER A 683 9.08 -8.93 -11.71
CA SER A 683 8.90 -7.52 -11.36
C SER A 683 9.43 -7.24 -9.96
N ASP A 684 9.60 -5.98 -9.60
CA ASP A 684 9.77 -5.61 -8.18
C ASP A 684 8.49 -5.90 -7.39
N TRP A 685 8.65 -6.16 -6.09
CA TRP A 685 7.52 -6.27 -5.16
C TRP A 685 6.75 -4.96 -5.09
N ASN A 686 5.43 -5.02 -5.22
CA ASN A 686 4.56 -3.85 -5.16
C ASN A 686 3.18 -4.21 -4.59
N VAL A 687 2.45 -3.22 -4.08
CA VAL A 687 1.12 -3.39 -3.48
C VAL A 687 -0.03 -3.36 -4.50
N ARG A 688 0.25 -3.19 -5.78
CA ARG A 688 -0.79 -3.11 -6.81
C ARG A 688 -1.37 -4.50 -7.09
N PRO A 689 -2.68 -4.71 -6.94
CA PRO A 689 -3.32 -6.00 -7.16
C PRO A 689 -3.63 -6.26 -8.65
N SER A 690 -3.01 -5.54 -9.57
CA SER A 690 -3.19 -5.74 -11.00
C SER A 690 -1.97 -5.30 -11.81
N VAL A 691 -1.85 -5.89 -13.01
CA VAL A 691 -0.86 -5.50 -14.02
C VAL A 691 -1.52 -5.47 -15.40
N ASN A 692 -1.11 -4.51 -16.20
CA ASN A 692 -1.57 -4.35 -17.57
C ASN A 692 -0.39 -4.51 -18.53
N PHE A 693 -0.49 -5.46 -19.45
CA PHE A 693 0.42 -5.64 -20.55
C PHE A 693 -0.24 -5.11 -21.81
N LYS A 694 0.42 -4.19 -22.48
CA LYS A 694 -0.10 -3.53 -23.68
C LYS A 694 0.64 -4.05 -24.91
N ASN A 695 -0.12 -4.29 -25.98
CA ASN A 695 0.39 -4.64 -27.29
C ASN A 695 1.35 -5.85 -27.27
N LEU A 696 0.93 -6.94 -26.62
CA LEU A 696 1.70 -8.17 -26.58
C LEU A 696 1.84 -8.76 -27.98
N PRO A 697 3.05 -9.15 -28.40
CA PRO A 697 3.26 -9.87 -29.65
C PRO A 697 2.51 -11.19 -29.71
N SER A 698 2.33 -11.75 -30.92
CA SER A 698 1.83 -13.11 -31.07
C SER A 698 2.80 -14.12 -30.52
N GLY A 699 2.34 -15.05 -29.69
CA GLY A 699 3.19 -16.06 -29.04
C GLY A 699 2.47 -16.72 -27.87
N ASP A 700 3.18 -17.64 -27.23
CA ASP A 700 2.74 -18.38 -26.06
C ASP A 700 3.35 -17.74 -24.81
N TYR A 701 2.52 -17.52 -23.80
CA TYR A 701 2.89 -16.83 -22.58
C TYR A 701 2.46 -17.59 -21.33
N VAL A 702 3.24 -17.43 -20.27
CA VAL A 702 2.88 -17.94 -18.95
C VAL A 702 2.96 -16.79 -17.94
N PHE A 703 1.79 -16.30 -17.54
CA PHE A 703 1.70 -15.32 -16.47
C PHE A 703 1.81 -16.03 -15.12
N LYS A 704 2.72 -15.59 -14.26
CA LYS A 704 2.87 -16.08 -12.89
C LYS A 704 2.83 -14.91 -11.93
N VAL A 705 2.09 -15.08 -10.85
CA VAL A 705 2.01 -14.10 -9.76
C VAL A 705 2.17 -14.80 -8.43
N LYS A 706 2.93 -14.19 -7.55
CA LYS A 706 3.10 -14.60 -6.17
C LYS A 706 2.85 -13.41 -5.24
N ALA A 707 2.47 -13.72 -4.01
CA ALA A 707 2.22 -12.72 -2.99
C ALA A 707 3.04 -13.02 -1.75
N LYS A 708 3.35 -11.98 -0.99
CA LYS A 708 3.89 -12.09 0.36
C LYS A 708 3.13 -11.17 1.29
N LEU A 709 3.03 -11.58 2.53
CA LEU A 709 2.54 -10.76 3.63
C LEU A 709 3.71 -10.52 4.58
N ALA A 710 4.08 -9.27 4.73
CA ALA A 710 5.21 -8.91 5.58
C ALA A 710 6.51 -9.65 5.19
N ASN A 711 7.11 -10.30 6.17
CA ASN A 711 8.31 -11.12 6.02
C ASN A 711 8.00 -12.62 5.92
N SER A 712 6.76 -13.01 5.59
CA SER A 712 6.43 -14.42 5.46
C SER A 712 7.23 -15.04 4.32
N ASN A 713 7.96 -16.10 4.62
CA ASN A 713 8.70 -16.88 3.62
C ASN A 713 7.78 -17.79 2.77
N LEU A 714 6.48 -17.63 2.90
CA LEU A 714 5.50 -18.45 2.20
C LEU A 714 5.11 -17.76 0.91
N GLU A 715 5.74 -18.17 -0.16
CA GLU A 715 5.47 -17.70 -1.52
C GLU A 715 4.47 -18.63 -2.20
N ASN A 716 3.19 -18.28 -2.19
CA ASN A 716 2.20 -18.91 -3.04
C ASN A 716 2.30 -18.34 -4.44
N THR A 717 2.40 -19.21 -5.46
CA THR A 717 2.47 -18.80 -6.86
C THR A 717 1.26 -19.36 -7.61
N VAL A 718 0.57 -18.50 -8.35
CA VAL A 718 -0.50 -18.89 -9.28
C VAL A 718 -0.04 -18.64 -10.69
N THR A 719 -0.41 -19.56 -11.59
CA THR A 719 0.02 -19.55 -12.98
C THR A 719 -1.20 -19.55 -13.91
N TYR A 720 -1.13 -18.74 -14.96
CA TYR A 720 -2.08 -18.72 -16.06
C TYR A 720 -1.36 -18.78 -17.40
N ARG A 721 -1.77 -19.70 -18.26
CA ARG A 721 -1.19 -19.89 -19.58
C ARG A 721 -2.10 -19.32 -20.64
N PHE A 722 -1.53 -18.66 -21.63
CA PHE A 722 -2.30 -18.14 -22.74
C PHE A 722 -1.47 -17.97 -24.01
N THR A 723 -2.17 -17.93 -25.14
CA THR A 723 -1.60 -17.72 -26.46
C THR A 723 -2.24 -16.50 -27.12
N ILE A 724 -1.42 -15.60 -27.66
CA ILE A 724 -1.86 -14.53 -28.55
C ILE A 724 -1.70 -15.02 -29.99
N LEU A 725 -2.80 -15.15 -30.68
CA LEU A 725 -2.85 -15.69 -32.04
C LEU A 725 -2.13 -14.77 -33.03
N LYS A 726 -1.55 -15.34 -34.04
CA LYS A 726 -0.97 -14.58 -35.14
C LYS A 726 -2.08 -13.85 -35.91
N PRO A 727 -1.83 -12.62 -36.41
CA PRO A 727 -2.77 -11.97 -37.32
C PRO A 727 -2.95 -12.79 -38.57
N TRP A 728 -4.13 -12.71 -39.18
CA TRP A 728 -4.49 -13.51 -40.36
C TRP A 728 -3.43 -13.44 -41.45
N TYR A 729 -2.82 -12.29 -41.65
CA TYR A 729 -1.79 -12.07 -42.67
C TYR A 729 -0.41 -12.65 -42.34
N ALA A 730 -0.17 -13.03 -41.06
CA ALA A 730 1.09 -13.66 -40.61
C ALA A 730 0.91 -15.16 -40.30
N THR A 731 -0.24 -15.73 -40.60
CA THR A 731 -0.46 -17.18 -40.46
C THR A 731 0.32 -17.97 -41.49
N ASN A 732 0.65 -19.22 -41.16
CA ASN A 732 1.38 -20.11 -42.10
C ASN A 732 0.64 -20.24 -43.45
N LEU A 733 -0.72 -20.23 -43.42
CA LEU A 733 -1.55 -20.24 -44.64
C LEU A 733 -1.34 -18.95 -45.44
N ALA A 734 -1.34 -17.79 -44.81
CA ALA A 734 -1.09 -16.50 -45.46
C ALA A 734 0.29 -16.46 -46.12
N ILE A 735 1.33 -16.97 -45.42
CA ILE A 735 2.69 -17.04 -45.94
C ILE A 735 2.72 -17.92 -47.21
N VAL A 736 2.06 -19.09 -47.16
CA VAL A 736 1.96 -19.96 -48.36
C VAL A 736 1.24 -19.23 -49.50
N ILE A 737 0.15 -18.50 -49.19
CA ILE A 737 -0.56 -17.70 -50.21
C ILE A 737 0.37 -16.61 -50.77
N TYR A 738 1.15 -15.90 -49.96
CA TYR A 738 2.09 -14.88 -50.43
C TYR A 738 3.18 -15.48 -51.33
N ILE A 739 3.71 -16.66 -50.93
CA ILE A 739 4.66 -17.38 -51.78
C ILE A 739 4.03 -17.74 -53.11
N LEU A 740 2.79 -18.28 -53.12
CA LEU A 740 2.07 -18.61 -54.36
C LEU A 740 1.79 -17.38 -55.20
N LEU A 741 1.34 -16.26 -54.56
CA LEU A 741 1.14 -14.99 -55.28
C LEU A 741 2.45 -14.44 -55.83
N GLY A 742 3.56 -14.60 -55.10
CA GLY A 742 4.90 -14.25 -55.56
C GLY A 742 5.29 -15.05 -56.81
N PHE A 743 5.10 -16.36 -56.76
CA PHE A 743 5.34 -17.22 -57.92
C PHE A 743 4.45 -16.84 -59.11
N LEU A 744 3.15 -16.57 -58.86
CA LEU A 744 2.21 -16.13 -59.88
C LEU A 744 2.64 -14.79 -60.50
N SER A 745 3.07 -13.84 -59.66
CA SER A 745 3.57 -12.53 -60.08
C SER A 745 4.83 -12.66 -60.93
N ILE A 746 5.78 -13.49 -60.49
CA ILE A 746 7.01 -13.78 -61.26
C ILE A 746 6.62 -14.40 -62.62
N ARG A 747 5.66 -15.32 -62.65
CA ARG A 747 5.19 -15.97 -63.88
C ARG A 747 4.50 -14.98 -64.84
N LEU A 748 3.69 -14.06 -64.27
CA LEU A 748 3.05 -12.99 -65.05
C LEU A 748 4.09 -11.99 -65.60
N ILE A 749 5.03 -11.58 -64.77
CA ILE A 749 6.13 -10.69 -65.21
C ILE A 749 6.97 -11.38 -66.28
N HIS A 750 7.27 -12.68 -66.09
CA HIS A 750 8.02 -13.43 -67.08
C HIS A 750 7.23 -13.60 -68.41
N LYS A 751 5.91 -13.80 -68.32
CA LYS A 751 5.02 -13.83 -69.50
C LYS A 751 4.98 -12.50 -70.24
N GLU A 752 4.86 -11.36 -69.50
CA GLU A 752 4.88 -10.03 -70.11
C GLU A 752 6.27 -9.65 -70.58
N TYR A 753 7.34 -10.05 -69.88
CA TYR A 753 8.72 -9.88 -70.31
C TYR A 753 8.98 -10.65 -71.61
N ASN A 754 8.50 -11.92 -71.69
CA ASN A 754 8.64 -12.68 -72.96
C ASN A 754 7.86 -12.09 -74.10
N LYS A 755 6.64 -11.53 -73.86
CA LYS A 755 5.89 -10.80 -74.88
C LYS A 755 6.61 -9.47 -75.26
N TYR A 756 7.16 -8.75 -74.26
CA TYR A 756 7.95 -7.56 -74.56
C TYR A 756 9.21 -7.89 -75.33
N TYR A 757 9.91 -8.99 -74.99
CA TYR A 757 11.09 -9.48 -75.66
C TYR A 757 10.77 -9.93 -77.09
N GLN A 758 9.65 -10.59 -77.31
CA GLN A 758 9.18 -10.97 -78.66
C GLN A 758 8.87 -9.69 -79.50
N ARG A 759 8.17 -8.73 -78.89
CA ARG A 759 7.91 -7.44 -79.58
C ARG A 759 9.18 -6.63 -79.84
N GLN A 760 10.15 -6.68 -78.93
CA GLN A 760 11.47 -6.05 -79.16
C GLN A 760 12.25 -6.79 -80.26
N LYS A 761 12.17 -8.10 -80.25
CA LYS A 761 12.82 -8.90 -81.30
C LYS A 761 12.21 -8.67 -82.69
N GLU A 762 10.90 -8.54 -82.78
CA GLU A 762 10.21 -8.11 -83.97
C GLU A 762 10.58 -6.69 -84.41
N LYS A 763 10.64 -5.76 -83.51
CA LYS A 763 11.10 -4.40 -83.78
C LYS A 763 12.58 -4.33 -84.12
N LEU A 764 13.43 -5.16 -83.45
CA LEU A 764 14.87 -5.20 -83.76
C LEU A 764 15.13 -5.80 -85.17
N ILE A 765 14.28 -6.70 -85.61
CA ILE A 765 14.37 -7.23 -86.97
C ILE A 765 13.91 -6.14 -87.99
N GLU A 766 12.90 -5.34 -87.62
CA GLU A 766 12.49 -4.20 -88.45
C GLU A 766 13.53 -3.06 -88.40
N GLU A 767 14.07 -2.75 -87.22
CA GLU A 767 15.12 -1.69 -87.04
C GLU A 767 16.47 -2.11 -87.71
N ASN A 768 16.87 -3.38 -87.64
CA ASN A 768 18.08 -3.87 -88.35
C ASN A 768 17.98 -3.75 -89.86
N ASN A 769 16.80 -3.77 -90.36
CA ASN A 769 16.58 -3.50 -91.80
C ASN A 769 16.63 -2.03 -92.14
N LEU A 770 16.31 -1.13 -91.12
CA LEU A 770 16.40 0.32 -91.30
C LEU A 770 17.77 0.88 -90.89
N LEU A 771 18.50 0.23 -89.98
CA LEU A 771 19.79 0.67 -89.45
C LEU A 771 21.00 0.44 -90.37
N LEU A 772 20.84 -0.32 -91.46
CA LEU A 772 21.86 -0.40 -92.56
C LEU A 772 21.87 0.86 -93.32
N GLU A 773 20.85 1.75 -93.29
CA GLU A 773 20.78 2.97 -94.12
C GLU A 773 21.16 4.22 -93.29
N ILE A 774 21.20 4.15 -91.96
CA ILE A 774 21.43 5.40 -91.11
C ILE A 774 22.85 5.43 -90.48
N LYS A 775 23.67 4.36 -90.61
CA LYS A 775 24.92 4.20 -89.88
C LYS A 775 26.10 5.10 -90.38
N GLU A 776 25.87 5.93 -91.33
CA GLU A 776 26.92 6.87 -91.84
C GLU A 776 26.84 8.29 -91.34
N LEU A 777 25.80 8.69 -90.50
CA LEU A 777 25.59 10.10 -90.19
C LEU A 777 25.64 10.46 -88.65
N GLU A 778 25.83 9.54 -87.71
CA GLU A 778 25.67 9.91 -86.26
C GLU A 778 26.89 9.65 -85.37
N ASN A 779 28.08 9.62 -85.93
CA ASN A 779 29.32 9.43 -85.13
C ASN A 779 29.87 10.72 -84.49
N GLU A 780 29.24 11.84 -84.60
CA GLU A 780 29.80 13.13 -84.05
C GLU A 780 29.06 13.77 -82.88
N GLN A 781 27.89 13.32 -82.48
CA GLN A 781 27.13 14.00 -81.37
C GLN A 781 27.07 13.31 -79.99
N GLN A 782 27.63 12.17 -79.82
CA GLN A 782 27.44 11.39 -78.52
C GLN A 782 28.50 11.64 -77.42
N LEU A 783 29.48 12.51 -77.63
CA LEU A 783 30.50 12.70 -76.61
C LEU A 783 30.27 13.78 -75.58
N MET A 784 29.16 14.54 -75.67
CA MET A 784 28.89 15.68 -74.79
C MET A 784 27.81 15.51 -73.72
N ARG A 785 27.00 14.45 -73.73
CA ARG A 785 25.88 14.32 -72.78
C ARG A 785 26.12 13.46 -71.54
N LEU A 786 27.17 12.70 -71.50
CA LEU A 786 27.48 11.77 -70.41
C LEU A 786 28.21 12.35 -69.20
N LYS A 787 28.54 13.64 -69.25
CA LYS A 787 29.30 14.30 -68.17
C LYS A 787 28.44 14.99 -67.10
N ASN A 788 27.18 15.25 -67.33
CA ASN A 788 26.33 16.03 -66.40
C ASN A 788 25.41 15.21 -65.48
N GLU A 789 25.15 13.95 -65.77
CA GLU A 789 24.27 13.13 -64.88
C GLU A 789 25.04 12.47 -63.73
N GLN A 790 26.34 12.32 -63.85
CA GLN A 790 27.18 11.72 -62.79
C GLN A 790 27.41 12.65 -61.57
N LEU A 791 27.30 13.94 -61.73
CA LEU A 791 27.57 14.90 -60.64
C LEU A 791 26.44 15.07 -59.62
N SER A 792 25.20 14.72 -59.97
CA SER A 792 24.06 14.87 -59.06
C SER A 792 23.90 13.69 -58.09
N HIS A 793 24.33 12.50 -58.50
CA HIS A 793 24.23 11.29 -57.68
C HIS A 793 25.27 11.27 -56.56
N ASP A 794 26.44 11.84 -56.81
CA ASP A 794 27.58 11.83 -55.87
C ASP A 794 27.37 12.73 -54.65
N VAL A 795 26.53 13.80 -54.78
CA VAL A 795 26.25 14.75 -53.68
C VAL A 795 25.32 14.15 -52.62
N ASP A 796 24.33 13.35 -53.03
CA ASP A 796 23.38 12.72 -52.06
C ASP A 796 24.02 11.54 -51.32
N GLU A 797 24.94 10.83 -51.92
CA GLU A 797 25.70 9.73 -51.30
C GLU A 797 26.68 10.29 -50.25
N ILE A 798 27.37 11.38 -50.55
CA ILE A 798 28.31 12.02 -49.61
C ILE A 798 27.61 12.58 -48.37
N ASN A 799 26.41 13.11 -48.50
CA ASN A 799 25.63 13.60 -47.37
C ASN A 799 25.17 12.48 -46.43
N LYS A 800 24.79 11.30 -46.96
CA LYS A 800 24.44 10.10 -46.16
C LYS A 800 25.67 9.50 -45.50
N GLU A 801 26.80 9.50 -46.14
CA GLU A 801 28.07 8.99 -45.61
C GLU A 801 28.60 9.86 -44.45
N LEU A 802 28.41 11.19 -44.57
CA LEU A 802 28.78 12.17 -43.52
C LEU A 802 27.95 11.98 -42.24
N ALA A 803 26.65 11.76 -42.38
CA ALA A 803 25.74 11.51 -41.25
C ALA A 803 26.06 10.17 -40.59
N ALA A 804 26.31 9.13 -41.37
CA ALA A 804 26.70 7.81 -40.89
C ALA A 804 28.07 7.79 -40.20
N SER A 805 29.04 8.59 -40.71
CA SER A 805 30.36 8.73 -40.10
C SER A 805 30.30 9.46 -38.75
N ALA A 806 29.43 10.46 -38.61
CA ALA A 806 29.23 11.17 -37.35
C ALA A 806 28.61 10.25 -36.26
N MET A 807 27.64 9.42 -36.64
CA MET A 807 27.02 8.43 -35.73
C MET A 807 27.98 7.31 -35.35
N SER A 808 28.79 6.83 -36.30
CA SER A 808 29.80 5.79 -36.05
C SER A 808 30.87 6.24 -35.06
N LEU A 809 31.34 7.52 -35.17
CA LEU A 809 32.30 8.10 -34.23
C LEU A 809 31.72 8.23 -32.82
N HIS A 810 30.41 8.51 -32.68
CA HIS A 810 29.76 8.60 -31.40
C HIS A 810 29.66 7.22 -30.74
N SER A 811 29.16 6.20 -31.45
CA SER A 811 29.05 4.82 -30.95
C SER A 811 30.40 4.24 -30.54
N LYS A 812 31.49 4.61 -31.28
CA LYS A 812 32.84 4.19 -30.91
C LYS A 812 33.30 4.82 -29.60
N ASN A 813 32.95 6.07 -29.35
CA ASN A 813 33.30 6.77 -28.12
C ASN A 813 32.49 6.25 -26.92
N GLU A 814 31.20 5.89 -27.09
CA GLU A 814 30.39 5.24 -26.06
C GLU A 814 30.93 3.85 -25.69
N LEU A 815 31.32 3.06 -26.70
CA LEU A 815 31.93 1.74 -26.48
C LEU A 815 33.23 1.85 -25.67
N LEU A 816 34.08 2.84 -26.04
CA LEU A 816 35.33 3.10 -25.33
C LEU A 816 35.10 3.57 -23.89
N ALA A 817 34.05 4.39 -23.65
CA ALA A 817 33.68 4.84 -22.32
C ALA A 817 33.10 3.69 -21.48
N PHE A 818 32.34 2.77 -22.11
CA PHE A 818 31.82 1.56 -21.46
C PHE A 818 32.98 0.61 -21.04
N ILE A 819 33.89 0.34 -21.95
CA ILE A 819 35.09 -0.50 -21.69
C ILE A 819 35.94 0.14 -20.58
N GLN A 820 36.10 1.43 -20.57
CA GLN A 820 36.80 2.16 -19.52
C GLN A 820 36.17 2.00 -18.14
N LYS A 821 34.82 2.03 -18.08
CA LYS A 821 34.06 1.86 -16.85
C LYS A 821 34.20 0.44 -16.32
N ASP A 822 34.16 -0.54 -17.21
CA ASP A 822 34.29 -1.96 -16.87
C ASP A 822 35.72 -2.31 -16.38
N LEU A 823 36.72 -1.72 -17.01
CA LEU A 823 38.13 -1.86 -16.59
C LEU A 823 38.42 -1.18 -15.25
N LYS A 824 37.69 -0.07 -14.90
CA LYS A 824 37.82 0.58 -13.61
C LYS A 824 37.14 -0.19 -12.46
N ASN A 825 36.08 -0.94 -12.77
CA ASN A 825 35.34 -1.70 -11.75
C ASN A 825 36.03 -3.04 -11.39
N ASN A 826 37.03 -3.47 -12.15
CA ASN A 826 37.75 -4.73 -11.94
C ASN A 826 39.20 -4.50 -11.47
N GLU A 827 39.47 -3.39 -10.79
CA GLU A 827 40.80 -3.06 -10.24
C GLU A 827 41.09 -3.84 -8.93
N GLU A 828 41.11 -5.19 -9.01
CA GLU A 828 41.74 -6.04 -7.98
C GLU A 828 42.79 -6.98 -8.55
N SER A 829 43.57 -6.51 -9.47
CA SER A 829 44.87 -7.19 -9.75
C SER A 829 45.87 -6.24 -10.43
N ASP A 830 46.95 -6.10 -9.74
CA ASP A 830 48.12 -5.30 -10.08
C ASP A 830 48.69 -5.67 -11.47
N SER A 831 48.38 -4.87 -12.48
CA SER A 831 49.04 -4.94 -13.74
C SER A 831 49.18 -3.55 -14.39
N ARG A 832 50.45 -3.13 -14.56
CA ARG A 832 50.82 -1.91 -15.31
C ARG A 832 50.13 -1.80 -16.69
N SER A 833 49.75 -2.94 -17.28
CA SER A 833 49.07 -3.01 -18.57
C SER A 833 47.66 -2.39 -18.58
N ILE A 834 46.88 -2.56 -17.53
CA ILE A 834 45.50 -2.03 -17.45
C ILE A 834 45.53 -0.51 -17.35
N LYS A 835 46.43 0.05 -16.57
CA LYS A 835 46.59 1.54 -16.46
C LYS A 835 47.01 2.15 -17.78
N THR A 836 47.82 1.46 -18.57
CA THR A 836 48.24 1.93 -19.91
C THR A 836 47.06 1.90 -20.89
N VAL A 837 46.24 0.86 -20.84
CA VAL A 837 45.05 0.75 -21.67
C VAL A 837 44.01 1.82 -21.32
N ILE A 838 43.74 2.05 -20.03
CA ILE A 838 42.86 3.11 -19.56
C ILE A 838 43.38 4.49 -19.99
N SER A 839 44.70 4.74 -19.89
CA SER A 839 45.34 5.97 -20.34
C SER A 839 45.22 6.16 -21.84
N THR A 840 45.38 5.11 -22.63
CA THR A 840 45.23 5.15 -24.10
C THR A 840 43.75 5.39 -24.49
N ILE A 841 42.80 4.78 -23.79
CA ILE A 841 41.38 5.02 -24.00
C ILE A 841 41.02 6.46 -23.66
N ASN A 842 41.53 6.98 -22.53
CA ASN A 842 41.34 8.40 -22.18
C ASN A 842 41.83 9.36 -23.24
N LYS A 843 43.01 9.05 -23.81
CA LYS A 843 43.63 9.91 -24.87
C LYS A 843 42.81 9.89 -26.14
N ASN A 844 42.09 8.83 -26.42
CA ASN A 844 41.20 8.71 -27.58
C ASN A 844 39.79 9.29 -27.35
N ILE A 845 39.28 9.31 -26.09
CA ILE A 845 37.99 9.91 -25.77
C ILE A 845 38.09 11.44 -25.62
N THR A 846 39.21 11.93 -25.07
CA THR A 846 39.40 13.37 -24.77
C THR A 846 39.99 14.17 -25.91
N GLY A 847 40.26 13.54 -27.04
CA GLY A 847 40.79 14.23 -28.25
C GLY A 847 39.79 15.28 -28.73
N LYS A 848 40.22 16.53 -28.68
CA LYS A 848 39.47 17.74 -29.07
C LYS A 848 39.05 17.79 -30.56
N ASP A 849 39.35 16.75 -31.34
CA ASP A 849 39.37 16.87 -32.80
C ASP A 849 38.16 16.30 -33.55
N SER A 850 37.19 15.70 -32.88
CA SER A 850 36.02 15.13 -33.58
C SER A 850 35.17 16.19 -34.28
N TRP A 851 35.12 17.38 -33.74
CA TRP A 851 34.38 18.50 -34.38
C TRP A 851 35.17 19.10 -35.55
N SER A 852 36.46 19.25 -35.43
CA SER A 852 37.28 19.82 -36.54
C SER A 852 37.27 18.92 -37.77
N VAL A 853 37.33 17.62 -37.58
CA VAL A 853 37.21 16.61 -38.66
C VAL A 853 35.82 16.67 -39.31
N PHE A 854 34.76 16.72 -38.48
CA PHE A 854 33.40 16.89 -39.00
C PHE A 854 33.21 18.21 -39.72
N GLN A 855 33.71 19.29 -39.18
CA GLN A 855 33.60 20.62 -39.76
C GLN A 855 34.38 20.72 -41.11
N GLU A 856 35.54 20.10 -41.20
CA GLU A 856 36.30 20.05 -42.44
C GLU A 856 35.58 19.23 -43.52
N ALA A 857 35.04 18.10 -43.15
CA ALA A 857 34.24 17.26 -44.04
C ALA A 857 32.95 18.00 -44.49
N PHE A 858 32.25 18.62 -43.56
CA PHE A 858 31.04 19.39 -43.82
C PHE A 858 31.29 20.57 -44.74
N ASN A 859 32.38 21.32 -44.51
CA ASN A 859 32.77 22.46 -45.36
C ASN A 859 33.22 22.03 -46.78
N LYS A 860 33.61 20.78 -46.97
CA LYS A 860 33.89 20.25 -48.33
C LYS A 860 32.61 19.99 -49.10
N THR A 861 31.52 19.68 -48.40
CA THR A 861 30.23 19.31 -49.00
C THR A 861 29.31 20.51 -49.17
N ASP A 862 29.23 21.38 -48.16
CA ASP A 862 28.43 22.61 -48.20
C ASP A 862 29.33 23.82 -47.92
N LYS A 863 30.07 24.23 -48.99
CA LYS A 863 31.03 25.33 -48.91
C LYS A 863 30.31 26.61 -48.54
N ASP A 864 30.86 27.30 -47.53
CA ASP A 864 30.41 28.63 -47.07
C ASP A 864 29.13 28.63 -46.20
N PHE A 865 28.40 27.53 -45.98
CA PHE A 865 27.18 27.56 -45.17
C PHE A 865 27.43 28.13 -43.75
N LEU A 866 28.42 27.63 -43.03
CA LEU A 866 28.72 28.12 -41.69
C LEU A 866 29.15 29.60 -41.69
N LYS A 867 29.82 30.04 -42.74
CA LYS A 867 30.23 31.44 -42.93
C LYS A 867 29.02 32.32 -43.22
N LYS A 868 28.16 31.93 -44.13
CA LYS A 868 26.89 32.60 -44.44
C LYS A 868 25.98 32.71 -43.21
N MET A 869 25.85 31.63 -42.45
CA MET A 869 25.07 31.62 -41.20
C MET A 869 25.65 32.59 -40.16
N LYS A 870 26.96 32.72 -40.08
CA LYS A 870 27.60 33.65 -39.14
C LYS A 870 27.50 35.09 -39.63
N GLU A 871 27.53 35.33 -40.94
CA GLU A 871 27.34 36.66 -41.55
C GLU A 871 25.90 37.14 -41.42
N ALA A 872 24.92 36.26 -41.66
CA ALA A 872 23.51 36.56 -41.50
C ALA A 872 23.10 36.78 -40.02
N HIS A 873 23.75 36.07 -39.10
CA HIS A 873 23.45 36.14 -37.66
C HIS A 873 24.74 36.28 -36.83
N PRO A 874 25.32 37.45 -36.70
CA PRO A 874 26.60 37.69 -36.01
C PRO A 874 26.60 37.29 -34.52
N SER A 875 25.42 37.20 -33.89
CA SER A 875 25.24 36.85 -32.49
C SER A 875 25.45 35.35 -32.21
N LEU A 876 25.54 34.50 -33.24
CA LEU A 876 25.69 33.05 -33.08
C LEU A 876 27.08 32.68 -32.57
N THR A 877 27.10 31.85 -31.51
CA THR A 877 28.35 31.30 -30.99
C THR A 877 28.81 30.07 -31.78
N ALA A 878 30.03 29.59 -31.57
CA ALA A 878 30.57 28.40 -32.22
C ALA A 878 29.67 27.15 -31.96
N ASN A 879 29.09 27.05 -30.76
CA ASN A 879 28.16 25.97 -30.41
C ASN A 879 26.77 26.11 -31.07
N ASP A 880 26.33 27.33 -31.34
CA ASP A 880 25.12 27.59 -32.12
C ASP A 880 25.31 27.20 -33.58
N LEU A 881 26.46 27.54 -34.18
CA LEU A 881 26.83 27.15 -35.53
C LEU A 881 26.98 25.64 -35.71
N ARG A 882 27.49 24.95 -34.70
CA ARG A 882 27.53 23.48 -34.65
C ARG A 882 26.14 22.90 -34.70
N LEU A 883 25.20 23.45 -33.94
CA LEU A 883 23.80 23.04 -33.99
C LEU A 883 23.17 23.33 -35.35
N CYS A 884 23.48 24.45 -35.98
CA CYS A 884 23.03 24.76 -37.34
C CYS A 884 23.55 23.74 -38.36
N ALA A 885 24.81 23.31 -38.29
CA ALA A 885 25.35 22.27 -39.16
C ALA A 885 24.62 20.94 -39.05
N TYR A 886 24.28 20.53 -37.83
CA TYR A 886 23.49 19.30 -37.63
C TYR A 886 22.03 19.42 -38.11
N LEU A 887 21.42 20.59 -37.96
CA LEU A 887 20.10 20.87 -38.49
C LEU A 887 20.10 20.97 -40.02
N ARG A 888 21.18 21.45 -40.64
CA ARG A 888 21.38 21.48 -42.11
C ARG A 888 21.44 20.07 -42.69
N LEU A 889 21.98 19.10 -41.94
CA LEU A 889 21.95 17.67 -42.29
C LEU A 889 20.61 17.00 -41.98
N ASN A 890 19.60 17.78 -41.62
CA ASN A 890 18.25 17.34 -41.29
C ASN A 890 18.16 16.32 -40.11
N LEU A 891 19.11 16.42 -39.18
CA LEU A 891 19.10 15.53 -38.01
C LEU A 891 18.02 15.95 -37.00
N SER A 892 17.31 14.99 -36.45
CA SER A 892 16.30 15.20 -35.41
C SER A 892 16.93 15.55 -34.05
N SER A 893 16.16 16.12 -33.13
CA SER A 893 16.64 16.44 -31.78
C SER A 893 17.13 15.20 -31.01
N LYS A 894 16.60 14.03 -31.32
CA LYS A 894 17.04 12.74 -30.73
C LYS A 894 18.41 12.31 -31.25
N GLU A 895 18.69 12.58 -32.50
CA GLU A 895 19.98 12.26 -33.14
C GLU A 895 21.04 13.32 -32.80
N ILE A 896 20.65 14.58 -32.59
CA ILE A 896 21.55 15.67 -32.21
C ILE A 896 21.98 15.58 -30.75
N ALA A 897 21.10 15.07 -29.86
CA ALA A 897 21.37 14.99 -28.43
C ALA A 897 22.66 14.24 -28.11
N PRO A 898 22.90 13.03 -28.64
CA PRO A 898 24.15 12.32 -28.44
C PRO A 898 25.37 13.03 -29.08
N LEU A 899 25.23 13.64 -30.23
CA LEU A 899 26.33 14.36 -30.93
C LEU A 899 26.81 15.59 -30.18
N LEU A 900 25.95 16.19 -29.35
CA LEU A 900 26.27 17.33 -28.49
C LEU A 900 26.53 16.92 -27.03
N ASN A 901 26.36 15.63 -26.71
CA ASN A 901 26.46 15.07 -25.35
C ASN A 901 25.55 15.77 -24.34
N ILE A 902 24.28 15.99 -24.71
CA ILE A 902 23.27 16.64 -23.87
C ILE A 902 21.93 15.88 -23.98
N SER A 903 21.01 16.12 -23.06
CA SER A 903 19.68 15.51 -23.15
C SER A 903 18.88 16.05 -24.34
N VAL A 904 17.95 15.25 -24.87
CA VAL A 904 17.05 15.67 -25.97
C VAL A 904 16.31 16.96 -25.59
N ARG A 905 15.87 17.07 -24.34
CA ARG A 905 15.22 18.28 -23.81
C ARG A 905 16.16 19.50 -23.86
N SER A 906 17.45 19.29 -23.61
CA SER A 906 18.45 20.35 -23.71
C SER A 906 18.68 20.77 -25.16
N VAL A 907 18.59 19.88 -26.14
CA VAL A 907 18.62 20.19 -27.55
C VAL A 907 17.42 21.06 -27.94
N GLU A 908 16.22 20.70 -27.51
CA GLU A 908 15.02 21.49 -27.77
C GLU A 908 15.11 22.91 -27.20
N ILE A 909 15.62 23.03 -25.97
CA ILE A 909 15.88 24.36 -25.38
C ILE A 909 16.92 25.14 -26.20
N LYS A 910 17.98 24.48 -26.70
CA LYS A 910 18.98 25.10 -27.55
C LYS A 910 18.39 25.52 -28.91
N ARG A 911 17.53 24.70 -29.51
CA ARG A 911 16.80 25.05 -30.76
C ARG A 911 15.89 26.25 -30.54
N TYR A 912 15.18 26.29 -29.43
CA TYR A 912 14.35 27.45 -29.07
C TYR A 912 15.19 28.72 -28.89
N ARG A 913 16.33 28.63 -28.18
CA ARG A 913 17.26 29.77 -28.02
C ARG A 913 17.92 30.19 -29.33
N LEU A 914 18.26 29.22 -30.17
CA LEU A 914 18.82 29.47 -31.50
C LEU A 914 17.82 30.24 -32.36
N ARG A 915 16.57 29.84 -32.39
CA ARG A 915 15.46 30.51 -33.06
C ARG A 915 15.33 31.96 -32.60
N LYS A 916 15.36 32.19 -31.27
CA LYS A 916 15.29 33.54 -30.70
C LYS A 916 16.51 34.40 -31.06
N LYS A 917 17.69 33.81 -31.12
CA LYS A 917 18.93 34.53 -31.54
C LYS A 917 18.94 34.93 -33.03
N MET A 918 18.22 34.16 -33.86
CA MET A 918 18.08 34.42 -35.29
C MET A 918 16.87 35.31 -35.60
N ASP A 919 16.13 35.73 -34.58
CA ASP A 919 14.95 36.61 -34.70
C ASP A 919 13.89 36.11 -35.70
N LEU A 920 13.66 34.76 -35.69
CA LEU A 920 12.72 34.12 -36.60
C LEU A 920 11.29 34.22 -36.03
N SER A 921 10.33 34.65 -36.86
CA SER A 921 8.93 34.76 -36.52
C SER A 921 8.31 33.38 -36.14
N HIS A 922 7.15 33.37 -35.43
CA HIS A 922 6.51 32.12 -34.98
C HIS A 922 6.08 31.18 -36.11
N GLU A 923 5.85 31.75 -37.32
CA GLU A 923 5.37 30.97 -38.49
C GLU A 923 6.51 30.37 -39.33
N GLN A 924 7.77 30.82 -39.15
CA GLN A 924 8.91 30.35 -39.94
C GLN A 924 9.62 29.17 -39.23
N GLY A 925 9.66 28.01 -39.85
CA GLY A 925 10.33 26.81 -39.31
C GLY A 925 11.85 27.00 -39.19
N LEU A 926 12.45 26.74 -37.99
CA LEU A 926 13.89 26.87 -37.78
C LEU A 926 14.71 26.00 -38.73
N VAL A 927 14.30 24.76 -38.96
CA VAL A 927 15.00 23.82 -39.85
C VAL A 927 14.84 24.25 -41.29
N GLU A 928 13.64 24.64 -41.67
CA GLU A 928 13.35 25.16 -43.02
C GLU A 928 14.20 26.37 -43.35
N TYR A 929 14.30 27.32 -42.42
CA TYR A 929 15.16 28.50 -42.60
C TYR A 929 16.62 28.08 -42.77
N ILE A 930 17.13 27.17 -41.96
CA ILE A 930 18.53 26.68 -42.02
C ILE A 930 18.80 25.91 -43.32
N LEU A 931 17.79 25.27 -43.91
CA LEU A 931 17.89 24.58 -45.19
C LEU A 931 17.89 25.54 -46.40
N THR A 932 17.36 26.73 -46.23
CA THR A 932 17.31 27.76 -47.33
C THR A 932 18.52 28.69 -47.36
N VAL A 933 19.27 28.84 -46.29
CA VAL A 933 20.49 29.64 -46.21
C VAL A 933 21.66 28.86 -46.83
#